data_fb8fee572cb63155ed7f26dd4f08377e
#
_entry.id   fb8fee572cb63155ed7f26dd4f08377e
#
_cell.length_a   1.000
_cell.length_b   1.000
_cell.length_c   1.000
_cell.angle_alpha   90.00
_cell.angle_beta   90.00
_cell.angle_gamma   90.00
#
_symmetry.space_group_name_H-M   'P 1'
#
loop_
_entity.id
_entity.type
_entity.pdbx_description
1 polymer ?
#
loop_
_entity_poly.entity_id
_entity_poly.type
_entity_poly.pdbx_seq_one_letter_code
_entity_poly.pdbx_strand_id
1 'polypeptide(L)'
;MRRPRRISRLGTAFAVLASSLTAMVAFSGAAAAASPTLPSTETARSLYANNWADTAGLWMAPQLAQTDTNTQYGPRLAELHYSPNGAQASSAVNQITDYTGFFRDETHGVKYDQVHNFGSATGYLDSGGVLRSDYGPYAGSATPVSIGRDYAFVPNQHFMVVTYRLTNPGSSAVDMNILDSLHVNNTGAGSGKTVHATWDATRNAEVVDMSASGQYQLVLGSFGAPTSHQVGDDTVSDTGSAAVAPWFAFDTTGTLPNNGSVTAANVDAALTKRVTVPAGQTVTTSFYLAIADTQANALAAADTARAQTGDYWNNATTTAYTNWLNAGKRASFTDSGLSTAYDRALVAIKQSQNPTLGTFPAATNPIAYGYKTWVRDSAVTAMALDTAGHHAEADKYFRWLASIQYSDGSFGTTYDNWSGQHVDFVEPEHDGIGIFLIGAYRHWQETGDNAFRDALWPQITKAANFVAGHLAGNGLGPADASIWEETQEYNTFTQSLYIAGLWGAEAVAQSKGDTGDADTWSDTAASISTALQSSSLNSPAGLWNSPDSYYNRAVNLDNTGRTTVDASSDMLFVSGAVDPSSSRAASHVAKVKATLTHDGYGVARYTGDGFYYNSPYSPAGNEAQAAEPSWPQMSMYLALYSHYTGDQATALQELTWYASRTAVGYMPPGEAVSNVSQKPIVSTMVEPVTGAWYVLAALGYTGQADTRSYAPISKAGAHTALTVNAGTTGDWPQWSAVPYYVSPIGNEASGDAGTDIRNVAVANDDSNVYVRIDNASGSLPAYQAASKFSVDVYAGDYSGSTGTPTSTSALHGAALSRPAAFMVSRTSDSTAYNHFHVSGGSWVDDSAITSVVAPQWDPATGRIEVVIPRSALTSGAAADGSTVPITIALARQNPTTLAWSEDDTVSLRYRLTGSGTAPVYGNVR
;
A
#
# COMPACT_ATOMS: atom_id res chain seq x y z
N MET A 1 -50.17 39.89 15.88
CA MET A 1 -50.91 40.19 14.62
C MET A 1 -50.02 39.91 13.44
N ARG A 2 -50.52 39.07 12.50
CA ARG A 2 -50.10 38.83 11.11
C ARG A 2 -48.72 38.23 10.80
N ARG A 3 -48.71 36.91 10.48
CA ARG A 3 -47.92 36.33 9.43
C ARG A 3 -48.09 37.04 8.08
N PRO A 4 -47.12 37.02 7.15
CA PRO A 4 -47.30 36.03 6.10
C PRO A 4 -46.00 35.47 5.46
N ARG A 5 -46.18 34.25 4.97
CA ARG A 5 -45.96 33.67 3.64
C ARG A 5 -44.56 33.27 3.23
N ARG A 6 -44.37 31.95 3.29
CA ARG A 6 -43.50 31.18 2.41
C ARG A 6 -43.90 31.38 0.95
N ILE A 7 -42.90 31.62 0.07
CA ILE A 7 -42.99 31.26 -1.35
C ILE A 7 -41.75 30.44 -1.72
N SER A 8 -42.04 29.31 -2.27
CA SER A 8 -41.30 28.27 -2.88
C SER A 8 -40.12 28.72 -3.75
N ARG A 9 -38.96 28.10 -3.51
CA ARG A 9 -37.95 27.83 -4.55
C ARG A 9 -37.66 26.33 -4.55
N LEU A 10 -38.59 25.58 -5.08
CA LEU A 10 -38.43 24.21 -5.54
C LEU A 10 -38.75 24.22 -7.02
N GLY A 11 -37.76 24.40 -7.86
CA GLY A 11 -38.02 24.46 -9.28
C GLY A 11 -36.80 24.44 -10.19
N THR A 12 -35.56 24.25 -9.67
CA THR A 12 -34.39 24.28 -10.55
C THR A 12 -33.35 23.19 -10.26
N ALA A 13 -33.63 22.23 -9.41
CA ALA A 13 -32.73 21.13 -9.10
C ALA A 13 -33.01 19.82 -9.86
N PHE A 14 -34.04 19.80 -10.70
CA PHE A 14 -34.44 18.57 -11.44
C PHE A 14 -34.06 18.58 -12.92
N ALA A 15 -33.41 19.62 -13.43
CA ALA A 15 -33.03 19.70 -14.86
C ALA A 15 -31.54 19.43 -15.11
N VAL A 16 -30.70 19.20 -14.09
CA VAL A 16 -29.26 18.90 -14.28
C VAL A 16 -28.95 17.41 -14.08
N LEU A 17 -29.88 16.62 -13.54
CA LEU A 17 -29.70 15.17 -13.39
C LEU A 17 -30.19 14.31 -14.59
N ALA A 18 -30.70 14.93 -15.63
CA ALA A 18 -31.21 14.20 -16.80
C ALA A 18 -30.30 14.24 -18.04
N SER A 19 -29.15 14.89 -17.98
CA SER A 19 -28.21 14.97 -19.11
C SER A 19 -26.87 14.24 -18.90
N SER A 20 -26.69 13.51 -17.81
CA SER A 20 -25.50 12.66 -17.59
C SER A 20 -25.77 11.15 -17.71
N LEU A 21 -26.94 10.77 -18.23
CA LEU A 21 -27.32 9.35 -18.33
C LEU A 21 -27.42 8.83 -19.79
N THR A 22 -26.69 9.41 -20.74
CA THR A 22 -26.74 8.94 -22.13
C THR A 22 -25.36 8.93 -22.80
N ALA A 23 -24.39 8.28 -22.15
CA ALA A 23 -23.17 7.84 -22.82
C ALA A 23 -22.62 6.56 -22.17
N MET A 24 -23.47 5.57 -21.89
CA MET A 24 -23.02 4.19 -21.77
C MET A 24 -23.11 3.57 -23.15
N VAL A 25 -22.04 3.65 -23.93
CA VAL A 25 -21.87 2.84 -25.12
C VAL A 25 -21.60 1.41 -24.69
N ALA A 26 -22.50 0.53 -25.08
CA ALA A 26 -22.41 -0.90 -24.89
C ALA A 26 -21.12 -1.43 -25.54
N PHE A 27 -20.18 -1.90 -24.75
CA PHE A 27 -19.17 -2.86 -25.19
C PHE A 27 -19.83 -4.25 -25.20
N SER A 28 -20.17 -4.71 -26.39
CA SER A 28 -20.63 -6.08 -26.62
C SER A 28 -19.41 -7.01 -26.70
N GLY A 29 -19.35 -7.99 -25.79
CA GLY A 29 -18.90 -9.33 -26.13
C GLY A 29 -17.46 -9.69 -25.83
N ALA A 30 -17.11 -9.75 -24.55
CA ALA A 30 -16.35 -10.90 -24.04
C ALA A 30 -17.25 -11.58 -23.02
N ALA A 31 -17.38 -12.90 -23.09
CA ALA A 31 -18.07 -13.67 -22.05
C ALA A 31 -17.38 -13.32 -20.73
N ALA A 32 -18.12 -12.68 -19.84
CA ALA A 32 -17.64 -12.43 -18.49
C ALA A 32 -17.30 -13.79 -17.90
N ALA A 33 -16.03 -14.02 -17.60
CA ALA A 33 -15.65 -15.12 -16.73
C ALA A 33 -16.51 -15.00 -15.46
N ALA A 34 -17.06 -16.12 -15.00
CA ALA A 34 -17.86 -16.11 -13.78
C ALA A 34 -17.04 -15.42 -12.69
N SER A 35 -17.62 -14.38 -12.07
CA SER A 35 -16.95 -13.67 -10.98
C SER A 35 -16.53 -14.69 -9.94
N PRO A 36 -15.27 -14.71 -9.50
CA PRO A 36 -14.81 -15.65 -8.49
C PRO A 36 -15.63 -15.48 -7.21
N THR A 37 -15.90 -16.60 -6.53
CA THR A 37 -16.62 -16.58 -5.26
C THR A 37 -15.79 -15.84 -4.22
N LEU A 38 -16.32 -14.73 -3.71
CA LEU A 38 -15.67 -13.86 -2.71
C LEU A 38 -16.38 -13.99 -1.36
N PRO A 39 -15.68 -13.94 -0.21
CA PRO A 39 -14.22 -14.13 -0.02
C PRO A 39 -13.85 -15.61 0.00
N SER A 40 -12.53 -15.90 0.16
CA SER A 40 -12.06 -17.27 0.38
C SER A 40 -12.60 -17.85 1.69
N THR A 41 -12.57 -19.18 1.82
CA THR A 41 -12.95 -19.87 3.06
C THR A 41 -11.83 -19.96 4.09
N GLU A 42 -10.61 -19.48 3.75
CA GLU A 42 -9.47 -19.52 4.64
C GLU A 42 -9.62 -18.48 5.76
N THR A 43 -9.24 -18.87 6.98
CA THR A 43 -9.24 -17.99 8.13
C THR A 43 -7.83 -17.53 8.45
N ALA A 44 -7.61 -16.24 8.66
CA ALA A 44 -6.33 -15.72 9.13
C ALA A 44 -5.95 -16.36 10.47
N ARG A 45 -4.68 -16.74 10.64
CA ARG A 45 -4.21 -17.39 11.87
C ARG A 45 -4.05 -16.41 13.02
N SER A 46 -3.79 -15.17 12.72
CA SER A 46 -3.63 -14.12 13.72
C SER A 46 -4.14 -12.80 13.21
N LEU A 47 -4.87 -12.10 14.04
CA LEU A 47 -5.28 -10.72 13.79
C LEU A 47 -4.71 -9.83 14.88
N TYR A 48 -4.34 -8.64 14.50
CA TYR A 48 -3.73 -7.64 15.35
C TYR A 48 -4.72 -6.51 15.61
N ALA A 49 -4.69 -5.95 16.79
CA ALA A 49 -5.51 -4.80 17.12
C ALA A 49 -4.81 -3.87 18.11
N ASN A 50 -5.19 -2.60 18.11
CA ASN A 50 -4.73 -1.61 19.09
C ASN A 50 -5.84 -0.60 19.41
N ASN A 51 -5.61 0.20 20.43
CA ASN A 51 -6.55 1.20 20.92
C ASN A 51 -6.27 2.63 20.44
N TRP A 52 -5.42 2.83 19.44
CA TRP A 52 -4.99 4.11 18.88
C TRP A 52 -4.27 5.09 19.84
N ALA A 53 -4.02 4.71 21.06
CA ALA A 53 -3.43 5.61 22.03
C ALA A 53 -1.95 5.92 21.73
N ASP A 54 -1.60 7.19 21.64
CA ASP A 54 -0.23 7.64 21.34
C ASP A 54 0.74 7.45 22.51
N THR A 55 0.25 7.49 23.74
CA THR A 55 1.09 7.47 24.94
C THR A 55 1.02 6.16 25.71
N ALA A 56 0.02 5.33 25.41
CA ALA A 56 -0.14 4.02 25.99
C ALA A 56 -0.83 3.10 25.00
N GLY A 57 -0.13 2.11 24.49
CA GLY A 57 -0.64 1.16 23.51
C GLY A 57 -1.20 -0.09 24.16
N LEU A 58 -2.43 -0.45 23.85
CA LEU A 58 -3.01 -1.75 24.16
C LEU A 58 -3.01 -2.59 22.88
N TRP A 59 -2.19 -3.63 22.83
CA TRP A 59 -2.05 -4.47 21.65
C TRP A 59 -2.50 -5.90 21.90
N MET A 60 -3.06 -6.51 20.87
CA MET A 60 -3.49 -7.90 20.91
C MET A 60 -3.14 -8.66 19.65
N ALA A 61 -2.74 -9.90 19.82
CA ALA A 61 -2.67 -10.87 18.74
C ALA A 61 -3.60 -12.04 19.06
N PRO A 62 -4.87 -12.01 18.68
CA PRO A 62 -5.74 -13.16 18.82
C PRO A 62 -5.30 -14.27 17.89
N GLN A 63 -5.08 -15.46 18.40
CA GLN A 63 -4.95 -16.63 17.54
C GLN A 63 -6.32 -17.04 17.01
N LEU A 64 -6.49 -16.92 15.71
CA LEU A 64 -7.69 -17.38 15.01
C LEU A 64 -7.38 -18.70 14.33
N ALA A 65 -7.95 -19.79 14.77
CA ALA A 65 -7.85 -21.14 14.22
C ALA A 65 -6.41 -21.58 13.88
N GLN A 66 -5.83 -22.41 14.66
CA GLN A 66 -4.59 -23.09 14.29
C GLN A 66 -4.87 -24.23 13.31
N THR A 67 -4.07 -24.31 12.25
CA THR A 67 -4.05 -25.44 11.32
C THR A 67 -2.88 -26.39 11.59
N ASP A 68 -2.44 -26.56 12.81
CA ASP A 68 -1.60 -27.69 13.09
C ASP A 68 -2.45 -28.96 13.21
N THR A 69 -1.85 -30.12 13.06
CA THR A 69 -2.53 -31.40 12.82
C THR A 69 -3.48 -31.88 13.94
N ASN A 70 -3.67 -31.09 14.99
CA ASN A 70 -4.52 -31.41 16.13
C ASN A 70 -5.66 -30.43 16.38
N THR A 71 -6.13 -29.72 15.40
CA THR A 71 -6.70 -28.46 15.59
C THR A 71 -8.14 -28.30 15.32
N GLN A 72 -8.81 -28.16 16.34
CA GLN A 72 -10.17 -27.65 16.43
C GLN A 72 -10.23 -26.44 17.37
N TYR A 73 -9.15 -25.62 17.40
CA TYR A 73 -9.17 -24.41 18.22
C TYR A 73 -9.92 -23.31 17.52
N GLY A 74 -10.97 -22.82 18.16
CA GLY A 74 -11.68 -21.64 17.74
C GLY A 74 -10.87 -20.36 17.97
N PRO A 75 -11.28 -19.21 17.38
CA PRO A 75 -10.65 -17.94 17.59
C PRO A 75 -10.61 -17.58 19.07
N ARG A 76 -9.41 -17.37 19.61
CA ARG A 76 -9.20 -16.97 21.01
C ARG A 76 -8.18 -15.85 21.09
N LEU A 77 -8.22 -15.11 22.18
CA LEU A 77 -7.19 -14.14 22.49
C LEU A 77 -6.02 -14.85 23.17
N ALA A 78 -4.87 -14.93 22.48
CA ALA A 78 -3.68 -15.63 22.96
C ALA A 78 -2.58 -14.69 23.45
N GLU A 79 -2.62 -13.42 23.06
CA GLU A 79 -1.64 -12.43 23.47
C GLU A 79 -2.29 -11.10 23.82
N LEU A 80 -1.74 -10.41 24.81
CA LEU A 80 -2.11 -9.06 25.19
C LEU A 80 -0.84 -8.33 25.61
N HIS A 81 -0.45 -7.34 24.84
CA HIS A 81 0.69 -6.48 25.11
C HIS A 81 0.22 -5.09 25.54
N TYR A 82 1.02 -4.45 26.39
CA TYR A 82 0.69 -3.12 26.90
C TYR A 82 1.95 -2.27 27.05
N SER A 83 1.89 -1.03 26.62
CA SER A 83 2.96 -0.06 26.79
C SER A 83 2.44 1.24 27.39
N PRO A 84 2.71 1.54 28.66
CA PRO A 84 2.21 2.75 29.31
C PRO A 84 2.83 4.04 28.73
N ASN A 85 4.01 3.93 28.11
CA ASN A 85 4.77 5.08 27.60
C ASN A 85 4.86 5.09 26.07
N GLY A 86 4.08 4.25 25.40
CA GLY A 86 4.09 4.16 23.94
C GLY A 86 5.28 3.41 23.34
N ALA A 87 6.41 3.33 24.02
CA ALA A 87 7.56 2.53 23.61
C ALA A 87 7.65 1.28 24.48
N GLN A 88 7.42 0.12 23.91
CA GLN A 88 7.59 -1.13 24.61
C GLN A 88 9.03 -1.61 24.49
N ALA A 89 9.61 -2.00 25.61
CA ALA A 89 11.00 -2.42 25.64
C ALA A 89 11.26 -3.78 24.97
N SER A 90 10.22 -4.58 24.74
CA SER A 90 10.33 -5.92 24.15
C SER A 90 8.96 -6.44 23.72
N SER A 91 8.89 -7.08 22.55
CA SER A 91 7.74 -7.87 22.10
C SER A 91 7.45 -9.08 23.02
N ALA A 92 8.37 -9.41 23.92
CA ALA A 92 8.33 -10.62 24.75
C ALA A 92 7.39 -10.52 25.97
N VAL A 93 6.81 -9.36 26.26
CA VAL A 93 5.98 -9.20 27.47
C VAL A 93 4.51 -9.38 27.14
N ASN A 94 4.13 -10.63 26.92
CA ASN A 94 2.72 -11.02 26.85
C ASN A 94 2.12 -11.11 28.26
N GLN A 95 0.98 -10.46 28.51
CA GLN A 95 0.33 -10.36 29.82
C GLN A 95 -0.57 -11.56 30.13
N ILE A 96 -0.93 -12.35 29.13
CA ILE A 96 -1.88 -13.45 29.26
C ILE A 96 -1.34 -14.73 28.60
N THR A 97 -1.77 -15.88 29.05
CA THR A 97 -1.59 -17.15 28.34
C THR A 97 -2.71 -17.31 27.31
N ASP A 98 -3.94 -17.09 27.75
CA ASP A 98 -5.10 -16.96 26.87
C ASP A 98 -6.27 -16.26 27.58
N TYR A 99 -7.28 -15.89 26.76
CA TYR A 99 -8.54 -15.36 27.23
C TYR A 99 -9.67 -16.01 26.46
N THR A 100 -10.39 -16.91 27.13
CA THR A 100 -11.31 -17.88 26.50
C THR A 100 -12.72 -17.82 27.09
N GLY A 101 -13.67 -18.42 26.38
CA GLY A 101 -15.04 -18.60 26.84
C GLY A 101 -15.42 -20.09 26.93
N PHE A 102 -16.20 -20.45 27.97
CA PHE A 102 -16.80 -21.77 28.13
C PHE A 102 -18.32 -21.62 28.20
N PHE A 103 -19.04 -22.63 27.74
CA PHE A 103 -20.47 -22.54 27.53
C PHE A 103 -21.19 -23.76 28.07
N ARG A 104 -22.36 -23.54 28.64
CA ARG A 104 -23.31 -24.56 29.01
C ARG A 104 -24.69 -24.19 28.48
N ASP A 105 -25.28 -25.09 27.72
CA ASP A 105 -26.70 -25.07 27.43
C ASP A 105 -27.41 -25.87 28.52
N GLU A 106 -27.96 -25.17 29.50
CA GLU A 106 -28.63 -25.77 30.65
C GLU A 106 -29.99 -26.41 30.28
N THR A 107 -30.56 -25.97 29.14
CA THR A 107 -31.82 -26.54 28.62
C THR A 107 -31.60 -27.94 28.05
N HIS A 108 -30.49 -28.17 27.35
CA HIS A 108 -30.21 -29.42 26.68
C HIS A 108 -29.12 -30.27 27.38
N GLY A 109 -28.53 -29.73 28.45
CA GLY A 109 -27.46 -30.40 29.18
C GLY A 109 -26.14 -30.51 28.40
N VAL A 110 -25.86 -29.57 27.46
CA VAL A 110 -24.66 -29.59 26.63
C VAL A 110 -23.61 -28.65 27.24
N LYS A 111 -22.37 -29.13 27.26
CA LYS A 111 -21.20 -28.36 27.75
C LYS A 111 -20.15 -28.31 26.67
N TYR A 112 -19.52 -27.16 26.47
CA TYR A 112 -18.47 -27.00 25.47
C TYR A 112 -17.63 -25.75 25.75
N ASP A 113 -16.42 -25.73 25.21
CA ASP A 113 -15.52 -24.60 25.32
C ASP A 113 -15.27 -23.93 23.96
N GLN A 114 -14.67 -22.74 24.02
CA GLN A 114 -14.29 -22.00 22.83
C GLN A 114 -13.15 -22.70 22.05
N VAL A 115 -12.36 -23.53 22.73
CA VAL A 115 -11.11 -24.07 22.20
C VAL A 115 -11.32 -25.36 21.44
N HIS A 116 -12.34 -26.14 21.80
CA HIS A 116 -12.54 -27.48 21.24
C HIS A 116 -13.95 -27.65 20.65
N ASN A 117 -14.07 -28.50 19.66
CA ASN A 117 -15.31 -29.14 19.22
C ASN A 117 -16.33 -28.29 18.47
N PHE A 118 -15.98 -27.13 17.92
CA PHE A 118 -16.85 -26.45 16.97
C PHE A 118 -16.67 -27.03 15.56
N GLY A 119 -17.76 -27.30 14.87
CA GLY A 119 -17.73 -27.78 13.49
C GLY A 119 -17.22 -26.76 12.48
N SER A 120 -17.26 -25.48 12.85
CA SER A 120 -16.68 -24.37 12.11
C SER A 120 -16.44 -23.20 13.05
N ALA A 121 -15.32 -22.54 12.89
CA ALA A 121 -15.02 -21.29 13.58
C ALA A 121 -14.34 -20.34 12.60
N THR A 122 -14.78 -19.08 12.56
CA THR A 122 -14.19 -18.06 11.70
C THR A 122 -13.87 -16.81 12.52
N GLY A 123 -12.83 -16.11 12.12
CA GLY A 123 -12.48 -14.84 12.73
C GLY A 123 -12.04 -13.84 11.67
N TYR A 124 -12.43 -12.58 11.85
CA TYR A 124 -12.09 -11.49 10.98
C TYR A 124 -12.24 -10.14 11.68
N LEU A 125 -11.57 -9.14 11.16
CA LEU A 125 -11.71 -7.76 11.58
C LEU A 125 -12.78 -7.08 10.71
N ASP A 126 -13.83 -6.52 11.32
CA ASP A 126 -14.86 -5.82 10.55
C ASP A 126 -14.48 -4.37 10.23
N SER A 127 -15.21 -3.68 9.34
CA SER A 127 -14.93 -2.28 8.99
C SER A 127 -15.13 -1.31 10.15
N GLY A 128 -15.78 -1.75 11.22
CA GLY A 128 -15.93 -1.00 12.45
C GLY A 128 -14.81 -1.22 13.46
N GLY A 129 -13.72 -1.91 13.06
CA GLY A 129 -12.58 -2.17 13.93
C GLY A 129 -12.84 -3.19 15.05
N VAL A 130 -13.91 -3.98 14.93
CA VAL A 130 -14.24 -5.03 15.90
C VAL A 130 -13.76 -6.37 15.36
N LEU A 131 -12.97 -7.08 16.17
CA LEU A 131 -12.59 -8.46 15.90
C LEU A 131 -13.81 -9.36 16.12
N ARG A 132 -14.31 -9.96 15.06
CA ARG A 132 -15.44 -10.89 15.08
C ARG A 132 -14.95 -12.31 15.14
N SER A 133 -15.56 -13.12 16.02
CA SER A 133 -15.42 -14.56 15.96
C SER A 133 -16.78 -15.20 15.92
N ASP A 134 -17.00 -16.05 14.95
CA ASP A 134 -18.24 -16.79 14.78
C ASP A 134 -17.99 -18.30 14.92
N TYR A 135 -18.71 -18.93 15.83
CA TYR A 135 -18.69 -20.36 16.06
C TYR A 135 -20.02 -20.92 15.57
N GLY A 136 -19.96 -21.92 14.74
CA GLY A 136 -21.13 -22.70 14.36
C GLY A 136 -21.76 -23.40 15.58
N PRO A 137 -22.91 -24.01 15.41
CA PRO A 137 -23.47 -24.86 16.44
C PRO A 137 -22.47 -25.95 16.85
N TYR A 138 -22.42 -26.29 18.12
CA TYR A 138 -21.53 -27.34 18.62
C TYR A 138 -21.81 -28.67 17.92
N ALA A 139 -20.81 -29.19 17.18
CA ALA A 139 -21.00 -30.31 16.29
C ALA A 139 -21.50 -31.59 17.02
N GLY A 140 -22.58 -32.17 16.54
CA GLY A 140 -23.14 -33.42 17.09
C GLY A 140 -23.90 -33.25 18.40
N SER A 141 -24.22 -32.02 18.84
CA SER A 141 -24.96 -31.76 20.07
C SER A 141 -26.39 -31.35 19.83
N ALA A 142 -27.20 -31.39 20.91
CA ALA A 142 -28.62 -31.01 20.86
C ALA A 142 -28.82 -29.49 20.96
N THR A 143 -27.77 -28.69 21.21
CA THR A 143 -27.92 -27.23 21.31
C THR A 143 -28.12 -26.59 19.93
N PRO A 144 -29.16 -25.78 19.73
CA PRO A 144 -29.33 -25.03 18.50
C PRO A 144 -28.55 -23.72 18.47
N VAL A 145 -27.98 -23.28 19.60
CA VAL A 145 -27.40 -21.95 19.76
C VAL A 145 -26.03 -21.86 19.10
N SER A 146 -25.89 -20.92 18.19
CA SER A 146 -24.59 -20.48 17.70
C SER A 146 -24.07 -19.30 18.52
N ILE A 147 -22.74 -19.18 18.59
CA ILE A 147 -22.06 -18.21 19.43
C ILE A 147 -21.12 -17.36 18.58
N GLY A 148 -21.19 -16.03 18.77
CA GLY A 148 -20.14 -15.12 18.38
C GLY A 148 -19.46 -14.55 19.64
N ARG A 149 -18.15 -14.34 19.56
CA ARG A 149 -17.39 -13.65 20.61
C ARG A 149 -16.59 -12.54 19.95
N ASP A 150 -16.97 -11.31 20.22
CA ASP A 150 -16.42 -10.12 19.57
C ASP A 150 -15.54 -9.36 20.53
N TYR A 151 -14.45 -8.78 20.01
CA TYR A 151 -13.50 -8.01 20.79
C TYR A 151 -13.40 -6.60 20.22
N ALA A 152 -13.81 -5.59 20.97
CA ALA A 152 -13.68 -4.19 20.61
C ALA A 152 -12.57 -3.54 21.43
N PHE A 153 -11.48 -3.10 20.75
CA PHE A 153 -10.45 -2.24 21.34
C PHE A 153 -10.94 -0.83 21.24
N VAL A 154 -11.37 -0.30 22.35
CA VAL A 154 -12.00 1.02 22.36
C VAL A 154 -10.95 2.09 22.12
N PRO A 155 -11.01 2.89 21.05
CA PRO A 155 -10.01 3.88 20.75
C PRO A 155 -9.77 4.85 21.92
N ASN A 156 -8.50 5.06 22.23
CA ASN A 156 -8.01 5.93 23.32
C ASN A 156 -8.47 5.53 24.73
N GLN A 157 -8.85 4.26 24.93
CA GLN A 157 -9.19 3.73 26.24
C GLN A 157 -8.22 2.60 26.62
N HIS A 158 -8.04 2.38 27.93
CA HIS A 158 -7.18 1.33 28.48
C HIS A 158 -7.98 0.06 28.82
N PHE A 159 -8.98 -0.24 28.02
CA PHE A 159 -9.78 -1.47 28.13
C PHE A 159 -10.30 -1.90 26.77
N MET A 160 -10.62 -3.17 26.68
CA MET A 160 -11.38 -3.76 25.60
C MET A 160 -12.72 -4.27 26.12
N VAL A 161 -13.68 -4.40 25.21
CA VAL A 161 -14.98 -5.01 25.47
C VAL A 161 -15.06 -6.35 24.76
N VAL A 162 -15.47 -7.38 25.48
CA VAL A 162 -15.76 -8.71 24.95
C VAL A 162 -17.26 -8.92 24.96
N THR A 163 -17.84 -9.14 23.79
CA THR A 163 -19.28 -9.32 23.63
C THR A 163 -19.60 -10.69 23.07
N TYR A 164 -20.38 -11.45 23.81
CA TYR A 164 -20.95 -12.70 23.36
C TYR A 164 -22.27 -12.43 22.64
N ARG A 165 -22.40 -12.91 21.42
CA ARG A 165 -23.64 -12.94 20.62
C ARG A 165 -24.16 -14.36 20.60
N LEU A 166 -25.33 -14.59 21.17
CA LEU A 166 -25.97 -15.90 21.27
C LEU A 166 -27.18 -15.91 20.34
N THR A 167 -27.17 -16.72 19.29
CA THR A 167 -28.24 -16.82 18.31
C THR A 167 -28.93 -18.16 18.43
N ASN A 168 -30.21 -18.13 18.73
CA ASN A 168 -31.05 -19.31 18.83
C ASN A 168 -32.01 -19.39 17.64
N PRO A 169 -31.71 -20.17 16.59
CA PRO A 169 -32.63 -20.38 15.47
C PRO A 169 -33.74 -21.34 15.77
N GLY A 170 -33.76 -21.99 16.95
CA GLY A 170 -34.76 -22.96 17.37
C GLY A 170 -36.12 -22.34 17.68
N SER A 171 -37.11 -23.19 17.92
CA SER A 171 -38.49 -22.80 18.21
C SER A 171 -38.82 -22.62 19.69
N SER A 172 -37.88 -22.92 20.58
CA SER A 172 -38.02 -22.77 22.03
C SER A 172 -36.88 -21.95 22.61
N ALA A 173 -37.09 -21.27 23.72
CA ALA A 173 -36.06 -20.56 24.43
C ALA A 173 -35.02 -21.53 25.00
N VAL A 174 -33.75 -21.08 25.04
CA VAL A 174 -32.60 -21.83 25.56
C VAL A 174 -31.94 -21.03 26.68
N ASP A 175 -31.69 -21.66 27.81
CA ASP A 175 -30.93 -21.06 28.90
C ASP A 175 -29.45 -21.39 28.75
N MET A 176 -28.69 -20.34 28.43
CA MET A 176 -27.22 -20.39 28.28
C MET A 176 -26.53 -19.89 29.53
N ASN A 177 -25.45 -20.55 29.88
CA ASN A 177 -24.55 -20.11 30.93
C ASN A 177 -23.15 -19.96 30.34
N ILE A 178 -22.53 -18.80 30.52
CA ILE A 178 -21.27 -18.41 29.92
C ILE A 178 -20.26 -18.23 31.03
N LEU A 179 -19.09 -18.81 30.87
CA LEU A 179 -17.88 -18.49 31.63
C LEU A 179 -16.95 -17.70 30.75
N ASP A 180 -16.57 -16.50 31.17
CA ASP A 180 -15.53 -15.69 30.58
C ASP A 180 -14.26 -15.81 31.45
N SER A 181 -13.17 -16.40 30.93
CA SER A 181 -12.01 -16.83 31.70
C SER A 181 -10.71 -16.29 31.14
N LEU A 182 -9.94 -15.63 31.97
CA LEU A 182 -8.65 -15.03 31.71
C LEU A 182 -7.56 -15.85 32.44
N HIS A 183 -6.62 -16.40 31.65
CA HIS A 183 -5.39 -17.01 32.15
C HIS A 183 -4.25 -16.02 32.03
N VAL A 184 -3.68 -15.60 33.15
CA VAL A 184 -2.57 -14.63 33.13
C VAL A 184 -1.24 -15.32 32.86
N ASN A 185 -0.34 -14.61 32.18
CA ASN A 185 1.01 -15.07 31.89
C ASN A 185 2.02 -14.39 32.84
N ASN A 186 2.59 -15.14 33.74
CA ASN A 186 3.62 -14.68 34.67
C ASN A 186 5.05 -15.08 34.25
N THR A 187 5.30 -15.37 32.98
CA THR A 187 6.60 -15.88 32.51
C THR A 187 7.77 -14.90 32.67
N GLY A 188 7.51 -13.60 32.77
CA GLY A 188 8.54 -12.58 33.06
C GLY A 188 9.04 -12.58 34.49
N ALA A 189 8.43 -13.36 35.35
CA ALA A 189 8.61 -13.23 36.79
C ALA A 189 9.87 -13.89 37.35
N GLY A 190 10.45 -14.84 36.71
CA GLY A 190 11.47 -15.70 37.34
C GLY A 190 10.92 -16.53 38.51
N SER A 191 11.68 -17.55 38.94
CA SER A 191 11.25 -18.43 40.04
C SER A 191 11.00 -17.68 41.33
N GLY A 192 9.83 -17.85 41.91
CA GLY A 192 9.46 -17.32 43.24
C GLY A 192 8.64 -16.04 43.23
N LYS A 193 8.22 -15.52 42.12
CA LYS A 193 7.28 -14.40 42.03
C LYS A 193 5.85 -14.92 41.95
N THR A 194 4.92 -14.15 42.46
CA THR A 194 3.52 -14.52 42.58
C THR A 194 2.61 -13.41 42.05
N VAL A 195 1.48 -13.83 41.48
CA VAL A 195 0.36 -12.98 41.14
C VAL A 195 -0.62 -12.96 42.28
N HIS A 196 -1.15 -11.80 42.59
CA HIS A 196 -2.21 -11.63 43.58
C HIS A 196 -3.49 -11.20 42.89
N ALA A 197 -4.58 -11.95 43.09
CA ALA A 197 -5.88 -11.60 42.51
C ALA A 197 -6.95 -11.50 43.60
N THR A 198 -7.86 -10.53 43.43
CA THR A 198 -8.92 -10.24 44.41
C THR A 198 -10.22 -9.86 43.71
N TRP A 199 -11.33 -10.22 44.33
CA TRP A 199 -12.67 -9.77 43.93
C TRP A 199 -12.96 -8.35 44.46
N ASP A 200 -13.33 -7.45 43.54
CA ASP A 200 -13.88 -6.13 43.86
C ASP A 200 -15.41 -6.14 43.69
N ALA A 201 -16.11 -6.31 44.79
CA ALA A 201 -17.57 -6.36 44.79
C ALA A 201 -18.23 -5.01 44.36
N THR A 202 -17.52 -3.90 44.48
CA THR A 202 -18.02 -2.58 44.07
C THR A 202 -18.03 -2.48 42.57
N ARG A 203 -17.09 -3.15 41.90
CA ARG A 203 -16.92 -3.10 40.43
C ARG A 203 -17.45 -4.34 39.75
N ASN A 204 -17.87 -5.38 40.49
CA ASN A 204 -18.19 -6.70 39.95
C ASN A 204 -17.05 -7.22 39.05
N ALA A 205 -15.82 -7.16 39.56
CA ALA A 205 -14.61 -7.44 38.78
C ALA A 205 -13.54 -8.17 39.61
N GLU A 206 -12.77 -9.01 38.92
CA GLU A 206 -11.54 -9.59 39.43
C GLU A 206 -10.36 -8.66 39.11
N VAL A 207 -9.60 -8.29 40.12
CA VAL A 207 -8.42 -7.42 40.02
C VAL A 207 -7.18 -8.29 40.16
N VAL A 208 -6.35 -8.31 39.12
CA VAL A 208 -5.14 -9.15 39.06
C VAL A 208 -3.91 -8.27 39.07
N ASP A 209 -3.09 -8.42 40.12
CA ASP A 209 -1.85 -7.70 40.31
C ASP A 209 -0.64 -8.55 39.95
N MET A 210 0.01 -8.20 38.84
CA MET A 210 1.24 -8.83 38.35
C MET A 210 2.49 -7.95 38.57
N SER A 211 2.39 -6.89 39.35
CA SER A 211 3.49 -5.93 39.55
C SER A 211 4.73 -6.57 40.17
N ALA A 212 4.57 -7.60 41.02
CA ALA A 212 5.70 -8.34 41.61
C ALA A 212 6.58 -9.02 40.54
N SER A 213 6.05 -9.29 39.35
CA SER A 213 6.77 -9.83 38.18
C SER A 213 7.28 -8.76 37.21
N GLY A 214 7.05 -7.50 37.50
CA GLY A 214 7.38 -6.40 36.61
C GLY A 214 6.39 -6.25 35.43
N GLN A 215 5.23 -6.90 35.54
CA GLN A 215 4.12 -6.82 34.62
C GLN A 215 3.05 -5.85 35.11
N TYR A 216 1.95 -5.76 34.40
CA TYR A 216 0.92 -4.75 34.62
C TYR A 216 -0.26 -5.26 35.44
N GLN A 217 -1.22 -4.37 35.72
CA GLN A 217 -2.45 -4.64 36.42
C GLN A 217 -3.59 -4.94 35.45
N LEU A 218 -4.31 -6.03 35.65
CA LEU A 218 -5.48 -6.41 34.87
C LEU A 218 -6.75 -6.33 35.69
N VAL A 219 -7.88 -5.95 35.08
CA VAL A 219 -9.20 -5.97 35.71
C VAL A 219 -10.18 -6.63 34.77
N LEU A 220 -10.58 -7.87 35.08
CA LEU A 220 -11.64 -8.58 34.36
C LEU A 220 -12.97 -8.26 35.02
N GLY A 221 -13.88 -7.61 34.30
CA GLY A 221 -15.16 -7.23 34.87
C GLY A 221 -16.34 -7.51 33.92
N SER A 222 -17.54 -7.35 34.44
CA SER A 222 -18.77 -7.57 33.70
C SER A 222 -19.67 -6.34 33.70
N PHE A 223 -20.35 -6.10 32.58
CA PHE A 223 -21.41 -5.09 32.52
C PHE A 223 -22.66 -5.61 33.24
N GLY A 224 -22.88 -5.07 34.41
CA GLY A 224 -23.85 -5.60 35.40
C GLY A 224 -23.30 -6.73 36.25
N ALA A 225 -24.08 -7.20 37.21
CA ALA A 225 -23.62 -8.24 38.12
C ALA A 225 -23.39 -9.57 37.42
N PRO A 226 -22.27 -10.27 37.64
CA PRO A 226 -22.10 -11.64 37.20
C PRO A 226 -22.99 -12.59 38.03
N THR A 227 -23.25 -13.79 37.51
CA THR A 227 -23.98 -14.84 38.25
C THR A 227 -23.08 -15.44 39.35
N SER A 228 -21.80 -15.64 39.09
CA SER A 228 -20.79 -16.08 40.03
C SER A 228 -19.40 -15.67 39.53
N HIS A 229 -18.40 -15.73 40.40
CA HIS A 229 -17.03 -15.35 40.13
C HIS A 229 -16.02 -16.26 40.82
N GLN A 230 -14.79 -16.29 40.32
CA GLN A 230 -13.69 -16.99 40.95
C GLN A 230 -12.35 -16.44 40.47
N VAL A 231 -11.41 -16.31 41.42
CA VAL A 231 -9.97 -16.32 41.15
C VAL A 231 -9.41 -17.68 41.52
N GLY A 232 -8.65 -18.28 40.63
CA GLY A 232 -8.11 -19.64 40.78
C GLY A 232 -6.60 -19.69 40.68
N ASP A 233 -6.02 -20.80 41.15
CA ASP A 233 -4.60 -21.09 41.02
C ASP A 233 -4.34 -21.95 39.79
N ASP A 234 -3.84 -21.31 38.70
CA ASP A 234 -3.51 -21.99 37.44
C ASP A 234 -2.25 -22.88 37.51
N THR A 235 -1.54 -22.87 38.67
CA THR A 235 -0.40 -23.78 38.84
C THR A 235 -0.83 -25.22 39.18
N VAL A 236 -2.10 -25.37 39.52
CA VAL A 236 -2.71 -26.68 39.76
C VAL A 236 -3.32 -27.17 38.47
N SER A 237 -2.76 -28.28 37.95
CA SER A 237 -3.20 -28.86 36.69
C SER A 237 -4.73 -28.96 36.56
N ASP A 238 -5.23 -29.00 35.32
CA ASP A 238 -6.63 -29.14 34.92
C ASP A 238 -7.39 -30.30 35.60
N THR A 239 -6.69 -31.20 36.26
CA THR A 239 -7.24 -32.27 37.10
C THR A 239 -7.46 -31.85 38.57
N GLY A 240 -7.24 -30.56 38.90
CA GLY A 240 -7.45 -30.00 40.24
C GLY A 240 -8.91 -30.00 40.67
N SER A 241 -9.13 -29.60 41.92
CA SER A 241 -10.50 -29.50 42.47
C SER A 241 -11.22 -28.25 41.95
N ALA A 242 -12.55 -28.27 41.92
CA ALA A 242 -13.40 -27.12 41.61
C ALA A 242 -13.09 -25.86 42.47
N ALA A 243 -12.37 -26.02 43.54
CA ALA A 243 -11.96 -24.91 44.42
C ALA A 243 -10.80 -24.07 43.85
N VAL A 244 -10.04 -24.60 42.89
CA VAL A 244 -8.83 -23.94 42.37
C VAL A 244 -8.90 -23.66 40.85
N ALA A 245 -9.68 -24.39 40.09
CA ALA A 245 -9.80 -24.22 38.63
C ALA A 245 -11.23 -23.72 38.24
N PRO A 246 -11.39 -22.49 37.80
CA PRO A 246 -12.71 -21.94 37.46
C PRO A 246 -13.47 -22.76 36.42
N TRP A 247 -12.80 -23.21 35.35
CA TRP A 247 -13.44 -23.96 34.31
C TRP A 247 -13.94 -25.32 34.81
N PHE A 248 -13.22 -25.98 35.74
CA PHE A 248 -13.63 -27.26 36.33
C PHE A 248 -14.88 -27.11 37.23
N ALA A 249 -14.95 -26.03 38.02
CA ALA A 249 -16.12 -25.68 38.79
C ALA A 249 -17.33 -25.42 37.89
N PHE A 250 -17.13 -24.65 36.84
CA PHE A 250 -18.14 -24.33 35.83
C PHE A 250 -18.62 -25.60 35.08
N ASP A 251 -17.70 -26.42 34.60
CA ASP A 251 -18.06 -27.65 33.90
C ASP A 251 -18.89 -28.58 34.82
N THR A 252 -18.49 -28.73 36.09
CA THR A 252 -19.11 -29.66 37.02
C THR A 252 -20.48 -29.17 37.46
N THR A 253 -20.60 -27.92 37.89
CA THR A 253 -21.78 -27.39 38.57
C THR A 253 -22.50 -26.24 37.87
N GLY A 254 -21.90 -25.62 36.86
CA GLY A 254 -22.38 -24.39 36.23
C GLY A 254 -22.25 -23.14 37.10
N THR A 255 -21.55 -23.24 38.25
CA THR A 255 -21.44 -22.15 39.22
C THR A 255 -20.03 -22.10 39.76
N LEU A 256 -19.47 -20.90 39.91
CA LEU A 256 -18.18 -20.67 40.54
C LEU A 256 -18.32 -20.50 42.08
N PRO A 257 -17.28 -20.83 42.87
CA PRO A 257 -17.37 -20.80 44.32
C PRO A 257 -17.43 -19.40 44.94
N ASN A 258 -17.29 -18.33 44.23
CA ASN A 258 -17.26 -16.93 44.69
C ASN A 258 -16.16 -16.66 45.72
N ASN A 259 -14.97 -17.23 45.54
CA ASN A 259 -13.84 -16.93 46.41
C ASN A 259 -13.32 -15.52 46.19
N GLY A 260 -12.88 -14.85 47.25
CA GLY A 260 -12.54 -13.44 47.26
C GLY A 260 -11.09 -13.12 46.91
N SER A 261 -10.15 -14.08 46.99
CA SER A 261 -8.74 -13.84 46.70
C SER A 261 -7.94 -15.13 46.48
N VAL A 262 -6.85 -15.00 45.72
CA VAL A 262 -5.81 -16.01 45.56
C VAL A 262 -4.44 -15.32 45.43
N THR A 263 -3.39 -16.04 45.85
CA THR A 263 -2.00 -15.68 45.56
C THR A 263 -1.29 -16.95 45.08
N ALA A 264 -0.83 -16.95 43.83
CA ALA A 264 -0.23 -18.08 43.17
C ALA A 264 0.86 -17.66 42.17
N ALA A 265 1.59 -18.62 41.61
CA ALA A 265 2.56 -18.32 40.55
C ALA A 265 1.84 -17.85 39.26
N ASN A 266 0.73 -18.48 38.90
CA ASN A 266 -0.20 -18.01 37.86
C ASN A 266 -1.63 -18.04 38.42
N VAL A 267 -2.52 -17.27 37.79
CA VAL A 267 -3.89 -17.09 38.26
C VAL A 267 -4.85 -17.15 37.06
N ASP A 268 -5.99 -17.81 37.29
CA ASP A 268 -7.19 -17.70 36.48
C ASP A 268 -8.16 -16.72 37.14
N ALA A 269 -8.66 -15.77 36.36
CA ALA A 269 -9.75 -14.90 36.74
C ALA A 269 -10.97 -15.21 35.87
N ALA A 270 -12.13 -15.43 36.48
CA ALA A 270 -13.30 -15.89 35.76
C ALA A 270 -14.62 -15.33 36.29
N LEU A 271 -15.52 -15.02 35.40
CA LEU A 271 -16.86 -14.53 35.66
C LEU A 271 -17.89 -15.35 34.89
N THR A 272 -19.08 -15.59 35.48
CA THR A 272 -20.18 -16.25 34.76
C THR A 272 -21.38 -15.34 34.56
N LYS A 273 -22.11 -15.60 33.49
CA LYS A 273 -23.43 -15.02 33.25
C LYS A 273 -24.41 -16.04 32.69
N ARG A 274 -25.61 -16.04 33.25
CA ARG A 274 -26.77 -16.77 32.69
C ARG A 274 -27.60 -15.85 31.80
N VAL A 275 -27.94 -16.34 30.62
CA VAL A 275 -28.72 -15.61 29.62
C VAL A 275 -29.75 -16.54 28.98
N THR A 276 -31.03 -16.18 29.06
CA THR A 276 -32.07 -16.88 28.29
C THR A 276 -32.10 -16.31 26.88
N VAL A 277 -31.93 -17.18 25.87
CA VAL A 277 -31.99 -16.85 24.45
C VAL A 277 -33.33 -17.23 23.88
N PRO A 278 -34.27 -16.29 23.63
CA PRO A 278 -35.58 -16.60 23.11
C PRO A 278 -35.54 -17.27 21.73
N ALA A 279 -36.60 -18.00 21.39
CA ALA A 279 -36.73 -18.64 20.08
C ALA A 279 -36.59 -17.60 18.94
N GLY A 280 -35.79 -17.91 17.94
CA GLY A 280 -35.58 -17.07 16.77
C GLY A 280 -34.84 -15.74 17.05
N GLN A 281 -34.22 -15.57 18.22
CA GLN A 281 -33.62 -14.31 18.62
C GLN A 281 -32.09 -14.44 18.79
N THR A 282 -31.40 -13.29 18.67
CA THR A 282 -30.04 -13.08 19.11
C THR A 282 -30.03 -12.20 20.34
N VAL A 283 -29.30 -12.60 21.38
CA VAL A 283 -29.08 -11.79 22.58
C VAL A 283 -27.59 -11.58 22.79
N THR A 284 -27.21 -10.47 23.41
CA THR A 284 -25.81 -10.14 23.73
C THR A 284 -25.58 -10.06 25.22
N THR A 285 -24.38 -10.43 25.64
CA THR A 285 -23.87 -10.13 26.98
C THR A 285 -22.40 -9.80 26.91
N SER A 286 -21.95 -8.86 27.73
CA SER A 286 -20.59 -8.32 27.58
C SER A 286 -19.83 -8.33 28.89
N PHE A 287 -18.51 -8.46 28.73
CA PHE A 287 -17.49 -8.31 29.74
C PHE A 287 -16.48 -7.25 29.28
N TYR A 288 -15.58 -6.81 30.18
CA TYR A 288 -14.47 -5.94 29.82
C TYR A 288 -13.18 -6.44 30.46
N LEU A 289 -12.07 -6.19 29.79
CA LEU A 289 -10.74 -6.39 30.33
C LEU A 289 -9.98 -5.07 30.24
N ALA A 290 -9.69 -4.48 31.41
CA ALA A 290 -8.89 -3.28 31.53
C ALA A 290 -7.45 -3.64 31.92
N ILE A 291 -6.50 -2.80 31.48
CA ILE A 291 -5.06 -2.94 31.78
C ILE A 291 -4.43 -1.58 32.01
N ALA A 292 -3.53 -1.49 33.00
CA ALA A 292 -2.72 -0.30 33.23
C ALA A 292 -1.44 -0.63 34.00
N ASP A 293 -0.55 0.36 34.09
CA ASP A 293 0.72 0.32 34.81
C ASP A 293 0.57 0.23 36.33
N THR A 294 -0.51 0.79 36.85
CA THR A 294 -0.82 0.80 38.26
C THR A 294 -2.23 0.32 38.57
N GLN A 295 -2.47 -0.24 39.72
CA GLN A 295 -3.80 -0.66 40.16
C GLN A 295 -4.82 0.51 40.13
N ALA A 296 -4.40 1.70 40.53
CA ALA A 296 -5.27 2.87 40.51
C ALA A 296 -5.72 3.21 39.09
N ASN A 297 -4.82 3.17 38.11
CA ASN A 297 -5.11 3.44 36.71
C ASN A 297 -5.97 2.32 36.10
N ALA A 298 -5.69 1.06 36.42
CA ALA A 298 -6.49 -0.08 35.96
C ALA A 298 -7.94 -0.03 36.48
N LEU A 299 -8.09 0.33 37.78
CA LEU A 299 -9.42 0.53 38.37
C LEU A 299 -10.14 1.74 37.78
N ALA A 300 -9.44 2.83 37.46
CA ALA A 300 -10.03 3.98 36.77
C ALA A 300 -10.50 3.63 35.35
N ALA A 301 -9.73 2.82 34.62
CA ALA A 301 -10.14 2.28 33.31
C ALA A 301 -11.37 1.39 33.42
N ALA A 302 -11.43 0.51 34.45
CA ALA A 302 -12.59 -0.31 34.74
C ALA A 302 -13.83 0.53 35.10
N ASP A 303 -13.67 1.59 35.90
CA ASP A 303 -14.76 2.53 36.22
C ASP A 303 -15.26 3.27 34.97
N THR A 304 -14.35 3.64 34.04
CA THR A 304 -14.71 4.22 32.76
C THR A 304 -15.51 3.23 31.92
N ALA A 305 -15.05 1.98 31.80
CA ALA A 305 -15.78 0.93 31.07
C ALA A 305 -17.20 0.76 31.59
N ARG A 306 -17.35 0.65 32.92
CA ARG A 306 -18.65 0.43 33.60
C ARG A 306 -19.60 1.64 33.58
N ALA A 307 -19.11 2.84 33.28
CA ALA A 307 -19.95 4.03 33.18
C ALA A 307 -20.96 3.96 32.04
N GLN A 308 -20.76 3.03 31.10
CA GLN A 308 -21.62 2.78 29.97
C GLN A 308 -21.91 1.27 29.83
N THR A 309 -22.65 0.86 28.80
CA THR A 309 -22.90 -0.54 28.46
C THR A 309 -21.85 -1.10 27.48
N GLY A 310 -21.75 -2.42 27.34
CA GLY A 310 -20.93 -3.06 26.33
C GLY A 310 -21.33 -2.62 24.89
N ASP A 311 -22.63 -2.55 24.62
CA ASP A 311 -23.16 -2.10 23.33
C ASP A 311 -22.78 -0.63 23.03
N TYR A 312 -22.76 0.24 24.04
CA TYR A 312 -22.30 1.61 23.86
C TYR A 312 -20.85 1.65 23.36
N TRP A 313 -19.95 0.87 23.97
CA TRP A 313 -18.56 0.85 23.62
C TRP A 313 -18.28 0.19 22.25
N ASN A 314 -19.01 -0.86 21.92
CA ASN A 314 -18.98 -1.45 20.58
C ASN A 314 -19.40 -0.42 19.50
N ASN A 315 -20.48 0.30 19.77
CA ASN A 315 -20.95 1.36 18.87
C ASN A 315 -19.97 2.54 18.80
N ALA A 316 -19.33 2.92 19.91
CA ALA A 316 -18.31 3.96 19.94
C ALA A 316 -17.09 3.56 19.10
N THR A 317 -16.62 2.31 19.23
CA THR A 317 -15.53 1.76 18.40
C THR A 317 -15.90 1.80 16.93
N THR A 318 -17.06 1.23 16.56
CA THR A 318 -17.54 1.22 15.17
C THR A 318 -17.68 2.64 14.61
N THR A 319 -18.16 3.58 15.41
CA THR A 319 -18.31 4.99 15.01
C THR A 319 -16.94 5.63 14.77
N ALA A 320 -15.96 5.37 15.63
CA ALA A 320 -14.62 5.91 15.48
C ALA A 320 -13.96 5.43 14.17
N TYR A 321 -14.02 4.13 13.89
CA TYR A 321 -13.48 3.57 12.64
C TYR A 321 -14.24 4.05 11.40
N THR A 322 -15.57 4.13 11.47
CA THR A 322 -16.38 4.66 10.39
C THR A 322 -16.02 6.12 10.08
N ASN A 323 -15.85 6.94 11.12
CA ASN A 323 -15.44 8.33 10.96
C ASN A 323 -14.03 8.43 10.38
N TRP A 324 -13.10 7.59 10.84
CA TRP A 324 -11.74 7.54 10.32
C TRP A 324 -11.73 7.13 8.83
N LEU A 325 -12.41 6.05 8.45
CA LEU A 325 -12.54 5.66 7.05
C LEU A 325 -13.16 6.77 6.17
N ASN A 326 -14.20 7.46 6.67
CA ASN A 326 -14.88 8.51 5.93
C ASN A 326 -14.09 9.82 5.84
N ALA A 327 -13.08 10.02 6.70
CA ALA A 327 -12.17 11.15 6.60
C ALA A 327 -11.17 10.99 5.45
N GLY A 328 -10.93 9.76 4.99
CA GLY A 328 -10.06 9.46 3.86
C GLY A 328 -10.81 9.32 2.53
N LYS A 329 -10.03 9.00 1.48
CA LYS A 329 -10.54 8.66 0.15
C LYS A 329 -11.09 7.23 0.16
N ARG A 330 -12.19 6.98 -0.54
CA ARG A 330 -12.83 5.66 -0.58
C ARG A 330 -12.87 5.13 -2.02
N ALA A 331 -12.23 3.99 -2.25
CA ALA A 331 -12.38 3.28 -3.51
C ALA A 331 -13.78 2.61 -3.55
N SER A 332 -14.57 2.98 -4.55
CA SER A 332 -15.93 2.45 -4.73
C SER A 332 -16.04 1.73 -6.05
N PHE A 333 -16.41 0.47 -5.98
CA PHE A 333 -16.60 -0.41 -7.13
C PHE A 333 -18.08 -0.78 -7.30
N THR A 334 -18.45 -1.20 -8.51
CA THR A 334 -19.76 -1.79 -8.76
C THR A 334 -19.93 -3.11 -7.97
N ASP A 335 -18.86 -3.89 -7.84
CA ASP A 335 -18.81 -5.05 -6.95
C ASP A 335 -18.51 -4.58 -5.53
N SER A 336 -19.47 -4.75 -4.63
CA SER A 336 -19.34 -4.37 -3.23
C SER A 336 -18.27 -5.17 -2.47
N GLY A 337 -17.91 -6.36 -2.95
CA GLY A 337 -16.83 -7.16 -2.39
C GLY A 337 -15.48 -6.47 -2.51
N LEU A 338 -15.18 -5.86 -3.66
CA LEU A 338 -13.95 -5.10 -3.87
C LEU A 338 -13.89 -3.86 -2.96
N SER A 339 -15.01 -3.15 -2.81
CA SER A 339 -15.08 -2.00 -1.88
C SER A 339 -14.91 -2.44 -0.43
N THR A 340 -15.48 -3.59 -0.06
CA THR A 340 -15.32 -4.17 1.27
C THR A 340 -13.86 -4.58 1.51
N ALA A 341 -13.20 -5.21 0.55
CA ALA A 341 -11.78 -5.56 0.65
C ALA A 341 -10.90 -4.32 0.86
N TYR A 342 -11.22 -3.20 0.19
CA TYR A 342 -10.54 -1.93 0.40
C TYR A 342 -10.68 -1.41 1.84
N ASP A 343 -11.90 -1.36 2.36
CA ASP A 343 -12.15 -0.92 3.73
C ASP A 343 -11.48 -1.82 4.76
N ARG A 344 -11.52 -3.14 4.54
CA ARG A 344 -10.88 -4.11 5.42
C ARG A 344 -9.36 -3.99 5.41
N ALA A 345 -8.76 -3.76 4.23
CA ALA A 345 -7.32 -3.53 4.13
C ALA A 345 -6.91 -2.29 4.93
N LEU A 346 -7.62 -1.17 4.79
CA LEU A 346 -7.34 0.04 5.57
C LEU A 346 -7.49 -0.18 7.07
N VAL A 347 -8.57 -0.84 7.52
CA VAL A 347 -8.79 -1.10 8.95
C VAL A 347 -7.73 -2.06 9.50
N ALA A 348 -7.35 -3.11 8.76
CA ALA A 348 -6.29 -4.02 9.16
C ALA A 348 -4.93 -3.30 9.28
N ILE A 349 -4.61 -2.42 8.34
CA ILE A 349 -3.42 -1.57 8.40
C ILE A 349 -3.47 -0.65 9.64
N LYS A 350 -4.58 0.05 9.86
CA LYS A 350 -4.74 0.94 11.04
C LYS A 350 -4.60 0.19 12.35
N GLN A 351 -5.18 -1.00 12.45
CA GLN A 351 -5.10 -1.85 13.63
C GLN A 351 -3.69 -2.41 13.88
N SER A 352 -2.92 -2.64 12.81
CA SER A 352 -1.55 -3.17 12.93
C SER A 352 -0.50 -2.09 13.24
N GLN A 353 -0.82 -0.81 13.05
CA GLN A 353 0.12 0.27 13.28
C GLN A 353 0.50 0.38 14.77
N ASN A 354 1.80 0.45 15.05
CA ASN A 354 2.25 0.91 16.36
C ASN A 354 1.81 2.35 16.58
N PRO A 355 0.94 2.64 17.55
CA PRO A 355 0.35 3.96 17.71
C PRO A 355 1.35 5.05 18.10
N THR A 356 2.51 4.67 18.64
CA THR A 356 3.57 5.59 19.07
C THR A 356 4.63 5.80 18.00
N LEU A 357 5.19 4.71 17.46
CA LEU A 357 6.27 4.77 16.47
C LEU A 357 5.75 5.00 15.05
N GLY A 358 4.51 4.58 14.77
CA GLY A 358 3.95 4.61 13.43
C GLY A 358 4.34 3.43 12.56
N THR A 359 5.11 2.47 13.07
CA THR A 359 5.58 1.28 12.36
C THR A 359 4.47 0.26 12.13
N PHE A 360 4.69 -0.64 11.17
CA PHE A 360 3.79 -1.74 10.84
C PHE A 360 4.56 -3.05 10.86
N PRO A 361 4.04 -4.13 11.45
CA PRO A 361 4.69 -5.44 11.34
C PRO A 361 4.55 -5.96 9.91
N ALA A 362 5.55 -6.72 9.43
CA ALA A 362 5.45 -7.37 8.12
C ALA A 362 4.24 -8.29 8.06
N ALA A 363 4.01 -9.05 9.12
CA ALA A 363 2.77 -9.82 9.28
C ALA A 363 2.23 -9.70 10.70
N THR A 364 0.90 -9.76 10.84
CA THR A 364 0.26 -9.79 12.15
C THR A 364 0.38 -11.18 12.83
N ASN A 365 0.85 -12.17 12.10
CA ASN A 365 1.16 -13.49 12.62
C ASN A 365 2.59 -13.54 13.16
N PRO A 366 2.80 -13.73 14.47
CA PRO A 366 4.12 -13.76 15.07
C PRO A 366 4.99 -14.93 14.60
N ILE A 367 4.37 -16.02 14.13
CA ILE A 367 5.08 -17.25 13.72
C ILE A 367 5.98 -16.98 12.51
N ALA A 368 5.53 -16.18 11.55
CA ALA A 368 6.30 -15.91 10.34
C ALA A 368 7.47 -14.95 10.63
N TYR A 369 7.21 -13.79 11.19
CA TYR A 369 8.16 -12.70 11.26
C TYR A 369 8.40 -12.13 12.66
N GLY A 370 7.79 -12.70 13.70
CA GLY A 370 8.01 -12.30 15.09
C GLY A 370 7.71 -10.81 15.37
N TYR A 371 6.72 -10.26 14.70
CA TYR A 371 6.35 -8.82 14.76
C TYR A 371 7.48 -7.86 14.33
N LYS A 372 8.36 -8.29 13.43
CA LYS A 372 9.37 -7.38 12.88
C LYS A 372 8.75 -6.43 11.84
N THR A 373 9.29 -5.25 11.80
CA THR A 373 9.03 -4.23 10.78
C THR A 373 10.17 -4.23 9.77
N TRP A 374 9.85 -4.45 8.49
CA TRP A 374 10.76 -4.15 7.38
C TRP A 374 10.58 -2.71 6.94
N VAL A 375 11.69 -2.02 6.67
CA VAL A 375 11.63 -0.62 6.19
C VAL A 375 10.83 -0.53 4.90
N ARG A 376 11.05 -1.42 3.96
CA ARG A 376 10.35 -1.50 2.68
C ARG A 376 8.84 -1.62 2.86
N ASP A 377 8.40 -2.63 3.61
CA ASP A 377 6.98 -2.96 3.77
C ASP A 377 6.21 -1.87 4.52
N SER A 378 6.81 -1.39 5.60
CA SER A 378 6.20 -0.32 6.41
C SER A 378 6.13 1.00 5.66
N ALA A 379 7.13 1.33 4.83
CA ALA A 379 7.11 2.56 4.04
C ALA A 379 6.00 2.55 2.98
N VAL A 380 5.81 1.42 2.28
CA VAL A 380 4.69 1.26 1.34
C VAL A 380 3.34 1.34 2.07
N THR A 381 3.25 0.70 3.24
CA THR A 381 2.04 0.74 4.05
C THR A 381 1.69 2.16 4.50
N ALA A 382 2.69 2.94 4.92
CA ALA A 382 2.52 4.35 5.25
C ALA A 382 2.11 5.18 4.02
N MET A 383 2.73 4.96 2.85
CA MET A 383 2.35 5.64 1.61
C MET A 383 0.93 5.31 1.15
N ALA A 384 0.45 4.10 1.38
CA ALA A 384 -0.93 3.73 1.08
C ALA A 384 -1.93 4.49 1.96
N LEU A 385 -1.65 4.63 3.26
CA LEU A 385 -2.44 5.46 4.16
C LEU A 385 -2.42 6.93 3.74
N ASP A 386 -1.26 7.44 3.38
CA ASP A 386 -1.09 8.82 2.92
C ASP A 386 -1.92 9.10 1.66
N THR A 387 -1.82 8.22 0.66
CA THR A 387 -2.60 8.29 -0.57
C THR A 387 -4.09 8.19 -0.31
N ALA A 388 -4.50 7.41 0.69
CA ALA A 388 -5.87 7.30 1.14
C ALA A 388 -6.34 8.53 1.96
N GLY A 389 -5.47 9.50 2.26
CA GLY A 389 -5.79 10.72 3.00
C GLY A 389 -5.60 10.62 4.52
N HIS A 390 -4.98 9.55 5.00
CA HIS A 390 -4.66 9.36 6.43
C HIS A 390 -3.23 9.83 6.72
N HIS A 391 -3.02 11.13 6.52
CA HIS A 391 -1.68 11.76 6.54
C HIS A 391 -0.98 11.68 7.89
N ALA A 392 -1.73 11.72 9.00
CA ALA A 392 -1.14 11.67 10.34
C ALA A 392 -0.43 10.34 10.65
N GLU A 393 -0.96 9.24 10.14
CA GLU A 393 -0.37 7.92 10.25
C GLU A 393 0.94 7.81 9.46
N ALA A 394 0.96 8.38 8.26
CA ALA A 394 2.14 8.42 7.41
C ALA A 394 3.23 9.36 7.97
N ASP A 395 2.86 10.57 8.41
CA ASP A 395 3.77 11.51 9.07
C ASP A 395 4.53 10.86 10.23
N LYS A 396 3.79 10.14 11.08
CA LYS A 396 4.37 9.45 12.23
C LYS A 396 5.42 8.43 11.81
N TYR A 397 5.12 7.61 10.80
CA TYR A 397 6.05 6.61 10.29
C TYR A 397 7.31 7.25 9.70
N PHE A 398 7.18 8.23 8.81
CA PHE A 398 8.34 8.83 8.14
C PHE A 398 9.24 9.60 9.11
N ARG A 399 8.67 10.21 10.16
CA ARG A 399 9.48 10.82 11.24
C ARG A 399 10.22 9.76 12.04
N TRP A 400 9.59 8.64 12.36
CA TRP A 400 10.27 7.52 13.00
C TRP A 400 11.42 7.00 12.12
N LEU A 401 11.14 6.71 10.86
CA LEU A 401 12.15 6.20 9.91
C LEU A 401 13.34 7.17 9.80
N ALA A 402 13.07 8.46 9.68
CA ALA A 402 14.11 9.49 9.68
C ALA A 402 14.97 9.48 10.97
N SER A 403 14.35 9.16 12.12
CA SER A 403 15.04 9.16 13.42
C SER A 403 16.01 8.00 13.62
N ILE A 404 15.83 6.90 12.88
CA ILE A 404 16.66 5.69 12.98
C ILE A 404 17.72 5.58 11.87
N GLN A 405 17.80 6.57 10.98
CA GLN A 405 18.77 6.61 9.88
C GLN A 405 20.20 6.55 10.40
N TYR A 406 21.05 5.73 9.78
CA TYR A 406 22.47 5.67 10.09
C TYR A 406 23.20 6.96 9.68
N SER A 407 24.38 7.16 10.23
CA SER A 407 25.15 8.39 10.00
C SER A 407 25.55 8.58 8.54
N ASP A 408 25.70 7.50 7.78
CA ASP A 408 26.05 7.50 6.38
C ASP A 408 24.86 7.75 5.43
N GLY A 409 23.63 7.69 5.96
CA GLY A 409 22.41 7.90 5.20
C GLY A 409 21.62 6.63 4.86
N SER A 410 22.15 5.45 5.19
CA SER A 410 21.50 4.17 5.00
C SER A 410 20.55 3.82 6.17
N PHE A 411 19.88 2.68 6.07
CA PHE A 411 18.99 2.12 7.08
C PHE A 411 19.33 0.64 7.30
N GLY A 412 19.01 0.10 8.47
CA GLY A 412 18.95 -1.35 8.68
C GLY A 412 17.72 -1.93 7.98
N THR A 413 17.73 -3.22 7.71
CA THR A 413 16.63 -3.93 7.04
C THR A 413 15.40 -4.02 7.92
N THR A 414 15.57 -4.50 9.17
CA THR A 414 14.46 -4.83 10.07
C THR A 414 14.61 -4.21 11.45
N TYR A 415 13.44 -3.97 12.04
CA TYR A 415 13.30 -3.41 13.40
C TYR A 415 12.21 -4.17 14.17
N ASP A 416 12.31 -4.21 15.48
CA ASP A 416 11.23 -4.69 16.32
C ASP A 416 10.07 -3.70 16.32
N ASN A 417 8.87 -4.15 15.95
CA ASN A 417 7.71 -3.26 15.79
C ASN A 417 7.25 -2.62 17.12
N TRP A 418 7.64 -3.18 18.24
CA TRP A 418 7.22 -2.70 19.55
C TRP A 418 8.16 -1.63 20.10
N SER A 419 9.47 -1.89 20.00
CA SER A 419 10.50 -1.02 20.56
C SER A 419 11.13 -0.07 19.54
N GLY A 420 11.00 -0.36 18.24
CA GLY A 420 11.70 0.36 17.20
C GLY A 420 13.21 0.09 17.15
N GLN A 421 13.71 -0.91 17.91
CA GLN A 421 15.12 -1.26 17.92
C GLN A 421 15.48 -2.09 16.68
N HIS A 422 16.68 -1.85 16.15
CA HIS A 422 17.22 -2.64 15.05
C HIS A 422 17.31 -4.13 15.44
N VAL A 423 16.97 -5.00 14.51
CA VAL A 423 17.07 -6.46 14.62
C VAL A 423 17.88 -6.96 13.44
N ASP A 424 18.94 -7.71 13.72
CA ASP A 424 19.79 -8.30 12.68
C ASP A 424 18.98 -9.20 11.75
N PHE A 425 19.13 -8.97 10.47
CA PHE A 425 18.56 -9.78 9.39
C PHE A 425 19.49 -9.76 8.18
N VAL A 426 19.02 -10.12 6.99
CA VAL A 426 19.83 -10.00 5.77
C VAL A 426 20.13 -8.52 5.52
N GLU A 427 21.40 -8.19 5.39
CA GLU A 427 21.89 -6.83 5.16
C GLU A 427 23.07 -6.81 4.18
N PRO A 428 23.23 -5.74 3.37
CA PRO A 428 22.35 -4.57 3.28
C PRO A 428 21.12 -4.81 2.40
N GLU A 429 19.99 -4.13 2.76
CA GLU A 429 18.87 -3.89 1.87
C GLU A 429 18.73 -2.39 1.68
N HIS A 430 19.32 -1.88 0.61
CA HIS A 430 19.37 -0.43 0.33
C HIS A 430 18.12 0.09 -0.39
N ASP A 431 17.18 -0.75 -0.76
CA ASP A 431 15.87 -0.36 -1.28
C ASP A 431 15.11 0.57 -0.32
N GLY A 432 15.31 0.39 1.00
CA GLY A 432 14.81 1.28 2.04
C GLY A 432 15.23 2.75 1.86
N ILE A 433 16.40 3.01 1.26
CA ILE A 433 16.86 4.38 0.98
C ILE A 433 15.97 5.03 -0.08
N GLY A 434 15.78 4.34 -1.21
CA GLY A 434 14.97 4.86 -2.30
C GLY A 434 13.51 5.07 -1.87
N ILE A 435 12.95 4.12 -1.14
CA ILE A 435 11.56 4.19 -0.71
C ILE A 435 11.31 5.27 0.37
N PHE A 436 12.31 5.53 1.24
CA PHE A 436 12.27 6.67 2.16
C PHE A 436 12.21 8.00 1.41
N LEU A 437 13.04 8.18 0.39
CA LEU A 437 13.06 9.40 -0.43
C LEU A 437 11.72 9.61 -1.17
N ILE A 438 11.18 8.54 -1.76
CA ILE A 438 9.86 8.55 -2.42
C ILE A 438 8.77 8.94 -1.42
N GLY A 439 8.73 8.27 -0.26
CA GLY A 439 7.70 8.48 0.74
C GLY A 439 7.72 9.87 1.36
N ALA A 440 8.90 10.38 1.70
CA ALA A 440 9.08 11.73 2.24
C ALA A 440 8.64 12.81 1.23
N TYR A 441 9.00 12.63 -0.05
CA TYR A 441 8.56 13.52 -1.12
C TYR A 441 7.03 13.48 -1.28
N ARG A 442 6.45 12.28 -1.35
CA ARG A 442 4.99 12.12 -1.52
C ARG A 442 4.20 12.76 -0.40
N HIS A 443 4.59 12.50 0.84
CA HIS A 443 3.93 13.08 1.99
C HIS A 443 3.92 14.61 1.93
N TRP A 444 5.08 15.20 1.62
CA TRP A 444 5.16 16.64 1.42
C TRP A 444 4.26 17.11 0.27
N GLN A 445 4.23 16.39 -0.84
CA GLN A 445 3.43 16.75 -2.02
C GLN A 445 1.93 16.65 -1.76
N GLU A 446 1.46 15.59 -1.08
CA GLU A 446 0.05 15.36 -0.75
C GLU A 446 -0.47 16.37 0.28
N THR A 447 0.37 16.73 1.24
CA THR A 447 -0.02 17.59 2.38
C THR A 447 0.33 19.05 2.19
N GLY A 448 1.35 19.37 1.40
CA GLY A 448 1.95 20.71 1.35
C GLY A 448 2.69 21.12 2.64
N ASP A 449 2.96 20.16 3.55
CA ASP A 449 3.58 20.45 4.84
C ASP A 449 5.09 20.75 4.70
N ASN A 450 5.38 22.02 4.57
CA ASN A 450 6.78 22.50 4.53
C ASN A 450 7.52 22.28 5.87
N ALA A 451 6.83 22.19 7.00
CA ALA A 451 7.48 21.94 8.28
C ALA A 451 7.94 20.47 8.37
N PHE A 452 7.16 19.53 7.85
CA PHE A 452 7.59 18.14 7.67
C PHE A 452 8.81 18.06 6.75
N ARG A 453 8.73 18.64 5.55
CA ARG A 453 9.85 18.67 4.58
C ARG A 453 11.12 19.19 5.22
N ASP A 454 11.04 20.32 5.91
CA ASP A 454 12.20 21.00 6.51
C ASP A 454 12.78 20.20 7.69
N ALA A 455 11.94 19.51 8.45
CA ALA A 455 12.37 18.64 9.53
C ALA A 455 13.13 17.40 9.01
N LEU A 456 12.71 16.84 7.87
CA LEU A 456 13.33 15.65 7.28
C LEU A 456 14.46 15.98 6.29
N TRP A 457 14.67 17.26 5.95
CA TRP A 457 15.68 17.67 4.99
C TRP A 457 17.09 17.11 5.27
N PRO A 458 17.63 17.13 6.50
CA PRO A 458 18.93 16.56 6.78
C PRO A 458 19.04 15.06 6.45
N GLN A 459 17.97 14.31 6.67
CA GLN A 459 17.91 12.87 6.40
C GLN A 459 17.74 12.59 4.91
N ILE A 460 16.92 13.37 4.22
CA ILE A 460 16.76 13.30 2.76
C ILE A 460 18.11 13.54 2.10
N THR A 461 18.85 14.60 2.52
CA THR A 461 20.17 14.91 2.00
C THR A 461 21.16 13.76 2.22
N LYS A 462 21.20 13.16 3.42
CA LYS A 462 22.08 12.02 3.68
C LYS A 462 21.73 10.80 2.81
N ALA A 463 20.46 10.45 2.71
CA ALA A 463 20.00 9.31 1.93
C ALA A 463 20.34 9.47 0.43
N ALA A 464 20.07 10.63 -0.15
CA ALA A 464 20.38 10.91 -1.54
C ALA A 464 21.90 10.94 -1.80
N ASN A 465 22.67 11.55 -0.88
CA ASN A 465 24.13 11.57 -0.96
C ASN A 465 24.76 10.19 -0.76
N PHE A 466 24.13 9.29 0.02
CA PHE A 466 24.59 7.90 0.09
C PHE A 466 24.57 7.26 -1.31
N VAL A 467 23.46 7.34 -2.03
CA VAL A 467 23.36 6.78 -3.37
C VAL A 467 24.36 7.44 -4.33
N ALA A 468 24.44 8.78 -4.33
CA ALA A 468 25.33 9.54 -5.19
C ALA A 468 26.82 9.25 -4.93
N GLY A 469 27.18 9.02 -3.67
CA GLY A 469 28.56 8.71 -3.26
C GLY A 469 29.00 7.26 -3.46
N HIS A 470 28.06 6.34 -3.77
CA HIS A 470 28.32 4.90 -3.87
C HIS A 470 27.95 4.31 -5.23
N LEU A 471 27.91 5.13 -6.29
CA LEU A 471 27.75 4.61 -7.64
C LEU A 471 28.83 3.56 -7.94
N ALA A 472 28.42 2.42 -8.47
CA ALA A 472 29.34 1.37 -8.89
C ALA A 472 30.07 1.76 -10.19
N GLY A 473 31.16 1.07 -10.47
CA GLY A 473 31.94 1.32 -11.70
C GLY A 473 31.20 1.00 -13.01
N ASN A 474 30.08 0.29 -12.93
CA ASN A 474 29.17 0.03 -14.03
C ASN A 474 28.06 1.10 -14.19
N GLY A 475 28.07 2.13 -13.37
CA GLY A 475 27.08 3.22 -13.40
C GLY A 475 25.78 2.95 -12.63
N LEU A 476 25.59 1.75 -12.10
CA LEU A 476 24.46 1.42 -11.24
C LEU A 476 24.67 1.96 -9.81
N GLY A 477 23.61 2.13 -9.06
CA GLY A 477 23.65 2.43 -7.62
C GLY A 477 24.19 1.25 -6.81
N PRO A 478 24.37 1.39 -5.49
CA PRO A 478 24.93 0.35 -4.63
C PRO A 478 24.20 -0.99 -4.77
N ALA A 479 24.96 -2.09 -4.70
CA ALA A 479 24.43 -3.44 -4.68
C ALA A 479 23.83 -3.77 -3.30
N ASP A 480 22.78 -4.58 -3.27
CA ASP A 480 22.08 -5.00 -2.05
C ASP A 480 21.45 -6.40 -2.21
N ALA A 481 20.88 -6.92 -1.13
CA ALA A 481 20.10 -8.16 -1.17
C ALA A 481 18.66 -7.95 -1.68
N SER A 482 18.16 -6.70 -1.66
CA SER A 482 16.87 -6.29 -2.23
C SER A 482 15.66 -7.06 -1.68
N ILE A 483 14.54 -6.96 -2.36
CA ILE A 483 13.23 -7.49 -1.95
C ILE A 483 13.21 -9.01 -1.67
N TRP A 484 14.09 -9.80 -2.31
CA TRP A 484 14.06 -11.26 -2.12
C TRP A 484 15.07 -11.78 -1.09
N GLU A 485 15.94 -10.90 -0.57
CA GLU A 485 16.82 -11.21 0.58
C GLU A 485 17.75 -12.41 0.33
N GLU A 486 18.12 -12.63 -0.93
CA GLU A 486 18.87 -13.84 -1.31
C GLU A 486 20.37 -13.59 -1.52
N THR A 487 20.70 -12.66 -2.40
CA THR A 487 22.08 -12.38 -2.81
C THR A 487 22.30 -10.89 -3.04
N GLN A 488 23.49 -10.41 -2.69
CA GLN A 488 23.88 -9.02 -3.01
C GLN A 488 24.20 -8.89 -4.49
N GLU A 489 23.41 -8.08 -5.18
CA GLU A 489 23.48 -7.83 -6.62
C GLU A 489 23.03 -6.39 -6.92
N TYR A 490 23.24 -5.94 -8.13
CA TYR A 490 22.64 -4.68 -8.62
C TYR A 490 21.21 -4.99 -9.08
N ASN A 491 20.29 -5.06 -8.14
CA ASN A 491 18.92 -5.51 -8.36
C ASN A 491 18.08 -4.47 -9.08
N THR A 492 17.36 -4.85 -10.12
CA THR A 492 16.48 -3.96 -10.89
C THR A 492 15.43 -3.28 -10.01
N PHE A 493 14.88 -4.01 -9.04
CA PHE A 493 13.95 -3.46 -8.05
C PHE A 493 14.57 -2.26 -7.30
N THR A 494 15.72 -2.45 -6.67
CA THR A 494 16.41 -1.40 -5.88
C THR A 494 16.87 -0.24 -6.77
N GLN A 495 17.40 -0.52 -7.98
CA GLN A 495 17.79 0.53 -8.90
C GLN A 495 16.61 1.42 -9.32
N SER A 496 15.42 0.85 -9.49
CA SER A 496 14.21 1.61 -9.79
C SER A 496 13.85 2.60 -8.67
N LEU A 497 14.00 2.17 -7.42
CA LEU A 497 13.72 2.97 -6.25
C LEU A 497 14.77 4.08 -6.04
N TYR A 498 16.03 3.82 -6.37
CA TYR A 498 17.05 4.88 -6.36
C TYR A 498 16.72 5.99 -7.35
N ILE A 499 16.39 5.64 -8.58
CA ILE A 499 16.04 6.63 -9.62
C ILE A 499 14.86 7.48 -9.15
N ALA A 500 13.77 6.85 -8.78
CA ALA A 500 12.54 7.55 -8.36
C ALA A 500 12.76 8.36 -7.06
N GLY A 501 13.51 7.81 -6.10
CA GLY A 501 13.84 8.47 -4.84
C GLY A 501 14.72 9.69 -5.03
N LEU A 502 15.74 9.60 -5.90
CA LEU A 502 16.61 10.72 -6.20
C LEU A 502 15.86 11.87 -6.90
N TRP A 503 14.92 11.56 -7.79
CA TRP A 503 14.04 12.58 -8.36
C TRP A 503 13.15 13.26 -7.32
N GLY A 504 12.65 12.49 -6.34
CA GLY A 504 11.92 13.05 -5.20
C GLY A 504 12.77 13.98 -4.35
N ALA A 505 13.99 13.55 -4.05
CA ALA A 505 14.97 14.35 -3.30
C ALA A 505 15.35 15.62 -4.08
N GLU A 506 15.57 15.51 -5.38
CA GLU A 506 15.81 16.64 -6.27
C GLU A 506 14.69 17.68 -6.18
N ALA A 507 13.43 17.23 -6.24
CA ALA A 507 12.29 18.15 -6.12
C ALA A 507 12.25 18.88 -4.77
N VAL A 508 12.59 18.17 -3.69
CA VAL A 508 12.70 18.77 -2.36
C VAL A 508 13.84 19.81 -2.34
N ALA A 509 15.00 19.46 -2.89
CA ALA A 509 16.15 20.39 -2.98
C ALA A 509 15.80 21.67 -3.75
N GLN A 510 15.17 21.53 -4.91
CA GLN A 510 14.71 22.67 -5.71
C GLN A 510 13.74 23.55 -4.93
N SER A 511 12.78 22.94 -4.20
CA SER A 511 11.83 23.69 -3.37
C SER A 511 12.49 24.50 -2.27
N LYS A 512 13.72 24.11 -1.88
CA LYS A 512 14.55 24.80 -0.89
C LYS A 512 15.55 25.77 -1.51
N GLY A 513 15.64 25.83 -2.83
CA GLY A 513 16.62 26.62 -3.55
C GLY A 513 18.03 26.02 -3.56
N ASP A 514 18.18 24.77 -3.16
CA ASP A 514 19.46 24.05 -3.21
C ASP A 514 19.65 23.40 -4.59
N THR A 515 20.15 24.19 -5.53
CA THR A 515 20.39 23.75 -6.91
C THR A 515 21.59 22.81 -7.04
N GLY A 516 22.57 22.90 -6.14
CA GLY A 516 23.75 22.04 -6.19
C GLY A 516 23.44 20.59 -5.87
N ASP A 517 22.70 20.34 -4.80
CA ASP A 517 22.22 19.02 -4.45
C ASP A 517 21.21 18.52 -5.49
N ALA A 518 20.30 19.37 -5.97
CA ALA A 518 19.34 19.02 -7.02
C ALA A 518 20.02 18.51 -8.29
N ASP A 519 21.02 19.24 -8.81
CA ASP A 519 21.78 18.83 -10.00
C ASP A 519 22.55 17.53 -9.77
N THR A 520 23.20 17.39 -8.61
CA THR A 520 23.96 16.17 -8.26
C THR A 520 23.05 14.92 -8.25
N TRP A 521 21.88 15.02 -7.62
CA TRP A 521 20.96 13.89 -7.50
C TRP A 521 20.27 13.57 -8.83
N SER A 522 19.96 14.59 -9.62
CA SER A 522 19.43 14.43 -10.97
C SER A 522 20.43 13.70 -11.88
N ASP A 523 21.69 14.13 -11.87
CA ASP A 523 22.76 13.50 -12.67
C ASP A 523 23.04 12.06 -12.20
N THR A 524 22.94 11.81 -10.89
CA THR A 524 23.06 10.46 -10.34
C THR A 524 21.93 9.56 -10.82
N ALA A 525 20.69 10.03 -10.75
CA ALA A 525 19.52 9.29 -11.25
C ALA A 525 19.63 8.99 -12.76
N ALA A 526 20.09 9.96 -13.55
CA ALA A 526 20.35 9.80 -14.98
C ALA A 526 21.44 8.76 -15.26
N SER A 527 22.52 8.75 -14.47
CA SER A 527 23.60 7.75 -14.57
C SER A 527 23.06 6.34 -14.32
N ILE A 528 22.31 6.16 -13.22
CA ILE A 528 21.72 4.87 -12.89
C ILE A 528 20.72 4.45 -14.00
N SER A 529 19.88 5.37 -14.46
CA SER A 529 18.91 5.10 -15.52
C SER A 529 19.60 4.70 -16.83
N THR A 530 20.70 5.36 -17.19
CA THR A 530 21.52 5.01 -18.36
C THR A 530 22.09 3.60 -18.27
N ALA A 531 22.69 3.26 -17.12
CA ALA A 531 23.22 1.92 -16.88
C ALA A 531 22.12 0.86 -16.89
N LEU A 532 20.96 1.16 -16.29
CA LEU A 532 19.79 0.30 -16.26
C LEU A 532 19.28 0.01 -17.66
N GLN A 533 19.18 1.02 -18.51
CA GLN A 533 18.67 0.92 -19.89
C GLN A 533 19.67 0.28 -20.86
N SER A 534 20.96 0.21 -20.50
CA SER A 534 21.98 -0.39 -21.37
C SER A 534 21.78 -1.89 -21.54
N SER A 535 22.25 -2.39 -22.68
CA SER A 535 22.14 -3.81 -23.02
C SER A 535 22.89 -4.70 -22.04
N SER A 536 22.29 -5.82 -21.67
CA SER A 536 22.94 -6.90 -20.88
C SER A 536 24.11 -7.56 -21.62
N LEU A 537 24.22 -7.33 -22.94
CA LEU A 537 25.35 -7.80 -23.75
C LEU A 537 26.58 -6.89 -23.68
N ASN A 538 26.43 -5.70 -23.09
CA ASN A 538 27.54 -4.76 -22.91
C ASN A 538 28.52 -5.27 -21.85
N SER A 539 29.72 -4.63 -21.81
CA SER A 539 30.67 -4.87 -20.74
C SER A 539 31.16 -3.50 -20.21
N PRO A 540 30.69 -3.09 -19.02
CA PRO A 540 29.82 -3.81 -18.07
C PRO A 540 28.40 -4.04 -18.61
N ALA A 541 27.74 -5.08 -18.13
CA ALA A 541 26.36 -5.41 -18.52
C ALA A 541 25.38 -4.38 -17.94
N GLY A 542 24.38 -3.99 -18.75
CA GLY A 542 23.20 -3.28 -18.29
C GLY A 542 22.08 -4.23 -17.88
N LEU A 543 20.97 -3.67 -17.44
CA LEU A 543 19.82 -4.47 -17.00
C LEU A 543 18.85 -4.83 -18.14
N TRP A 544 18.90 -4.16 -19.28
CA TRP A 544 18.06 -4.49 -20.42
C TRP A 544 18.55 -5.73 -21.18
N ASN A 545 17.79 -6.82 -21.11
CA ASN A 545 18.05 -8.03 -21.90
C ASN A 545 17.59 -7.79 -23.33
N SER A 546 18.47 -7.23 -24.16
CA SER A 546 18.16 -6.91 -25.54
C SER A 546 17.82 -8.11 -26.42
N PRO A 547 18.40 -9.32 -26.26
CA PRO A 547 17.98 -10.49 -27.02
C PRO A 547 16.54 -10.94 -26.78
N ASP A 548 16.06 -10.84 -25.55
CA ASP A 548 14.76 -11.37 -25.14
C ASP A 548 13.73 -10.28 -24.78
N SER A 549 14.14 -9.00 -24.88
CA SER A 549 13.29 -7.79 -24.73
C SER A 549 12.58 -7.68 -23.39
N TYR A 550 13.33 -7.85 -22.28
CA TYR A 550 12.85 -7.61 -20.90
C TYR A 550 13.99 -7.11 -20.02
N TYR A 551 13.68 -6.59 -18.83
CA TYR A 551 14.69 -6.25 -17.82
C TYR A 551 15.07 -7.48 -17.02
N ASN A 552 16.35 -7.76 -16.91
CA ASN A 552 16.90 -8.80 -16.07
C ASN A 552 16.56 -8.55 -14.60
N ARG A 553 16.54 -9.61 -13.78
CA ARG A 553 16.40 -9.47 -12.33
C ARG A 553 17.49 -8.57 -11.75
N ALA A 554 18.74 -8.77 -12.16
CA ALA A 554 19.89 -8.07 -11.63
C ALA A 554 21.08 -8.11 -12.59
N VAL A 555 22.09 -7.30 -12.26
CA VAL A 555 23.48 -7.50 -12.70
C VAL A 555 24.27 -8.00 -11.49
N ASN A 556 25.01 -9.10 -11.67
CA ASN A 556 25.87 -9.68 -10.65
C ASN A 556 27.07 -8.74 -10.31
N LEU A 557 27.70 -8.95 -9.17
CA LEU A 557 28.89 -8.17 -8.76
C LEU A 557 30.09 -8.30 -9.72
N ASP A 558 30.13 -9.34 -10.54
CA ASP A 558 31.13 -9.52 -11.61
C ASP A 558 30.77 -8.83 -12.94
N ASN A 559 29.68 -8.03 -12.92
CA ASN A 559 29.14 -7.31 -14.09
C ASN A 559 28.56 -8.21 -15.19
N THR A 560 28.11 -9.42 -14.86
CA THR A 560 27.31 -10.28 -15.74
C THR A 560 25.81 -10.16 -15.43
N GLY A 561 24.95 -10.27 -16.46
CA GLY A 561 23.53 -10.20 -16.27
C GLY A 561 22.93 -11.46 -15.63
N ARG A 562 22.03 -11.31 -14.67
CA ARG A 562 21.19 -12.38 -14.12
C ARG A 562 19.85 -12.41 -14.84
N THR A 563 19.72 -13.33 -15.79
CA THR A 563 18.63 -13.37 -16.76
C THR A 563 17.32 -14.00 -16.24
N THR A 564 17.15 -14.15 -14.94
CA THR A 564 15.89 -14.61 -14.34
C THR A 564 14.76 -13.62 -14.67
N VAL A 565 13.63 -14.11 -15.17
CA VAL A 565 12.42 -13.29 -15.28
C VAL A 565 11.85 -13.10 -13.88
N ASP A 566 11.67 -11.86 -13.48
CA ASP A 566 11.34 -11.49 -12.11
C ASP A 566 10.31 -10.36 -12.09
N ALA A 567 9.17 -10.61 -11.48
CA ALA A 567 8.05 -9.64 -11.43
C ALA A 567 8.34 -8.43 -10.54
N SER A 568 9.32 -8.50 -9.62
CA SER A 568 9.73 -7.32 -8.86
C SER A 568 10.28 -6.20 -9.75
N SER A 569 10.78 -6.55 -10.95
CA SER A 569 11.23 -5.59 -11.97
C SER A 569 10.10 -4.68 -12.48
N ASP A 570 8.83 -5.06 -12.34
CA ASP A 570 7.69 -4.19 -12.67
C ASP A 570 7.65 -2.92 -11.80
N MET A 571 8.42 -2.88 -10.69
CA MET A 571 8.63 -1.67 -9.92
C MET A 571 9.23 -0.53 -10.76
N LEU A 572 9.95 -0.83 -11.83
CA LEU A 572 10.41 0.18 -12.80
C LEU A 572 9.27 1.09 -13.28
N PHE A 573 8.11 0.50 -13.50
CA PHE A 573 6.93 1.18 -14.05
C PHE A 573 6.03 1.72 -12.94
N VAL A 574 5.94 1.00 -11.83
CA VAL A 574 5.17 1.42 -10.65
C VAL A 574 5.82 2.64 -10.00
N SER A 575 7.15 2.64 -9.85
CA SER A 575 7.90 3.81 -9.38
C SER A 575 8.01 4.91 -10.44
N GLY A 576 7.83 4.57 -11.72
CA GLY A 576 8.00 5.44 -12.87
C GLY A 576 9.45 5.72 -13.22
N ALA A 577 10.39 4.93 -12.71
CA ALA A 577 11.80 4.99 -13.14
C ALA A 577 11.96 4.74 -14.65
N VAL A 578 11.03 3.98 -15.22
CA VAL A 578 10.84 3.82 -16.66
C VAL A 578 9.38 4.14 -17.01
N ASP A 579 9.18 4.85 -18.11
CA ASP A 579 7.84 5.20 -18.58
C ASP A 579 7.02 3.92 -18.82
N PRO A 580 5.89 3.72 -18.13
CA PRO A 580 5.04 2.55 -18.31
C PRO A 580 4.45 2.44 -19.72
N SER A 581 4.36 3.54 -20.47
CA SER A 581 3.86 3.54 -21.85
C SER A 581 4.92 3.20 -22.90
N SER A 582 6.19 3.07 -22.49
CA SER A 582 7.28 2.76 -23.41
C SER A 582 7.17 1.34 -24.02
N SER A 583 7.74 1.16 -25.20
CA SER A 583 7.77 -0.15 -25.87
C SER A 583 8.54 -1.20 -25.03
N ARG A 584 9.57 -0.78 -24.31
CA ARG A 584 10.34 -1.65 -23.39
C ARG A 584 9.49 -2.10 -22.20
N ALA A 585 8.70 -1.20 -21.63
CA ALA A 585 7.75 -1.56 -20.58
C ALA A 585 6.73 -2.59 -21.09
N ALA A 586 6.14 -2.33 -22.25
CA ALA A 586 5.16 -3.24 -22.85
C ALA A 586 5.75 -4.64 -23.10
N SER A 587 6.98 -4.72 -23.66
CA SER A 587 7.62 -6.01 -23.92
C SER A 587 8.03 -6.75 -22.63
N HIS A 588 8.52 -6.02 -21.62
CA HIS A 588 8.87 -6.58 -20.32
C HIS A 588 7.64 -7.18 -19.62
N VAL A 589 6.58 -6.40 -19.46
CA VAL A 589 5.35 -6.88 -18.80
C VAL A 589 4.71 -8.03 -19.57
N ALA A 590 4.75 -8.00 -20.91
CA ALA A 590 4.32 -9.15 -21.70
C ALA A 590 5.14 -10.42 -21.40
N LYS A 591 6.46 -10.28 -21.19
CA LYS A 591 7.33 -11.39 -20.81
C LYS A 591 7.01 -11.89 -19.41
N VAL A 592 6.86 -11.00 -18.42
CA VAL A 592 6.47 -11.33 -17.04
C VAL A 592 5.12 -12.07 -17.05
N LYS A 593 4.10 -11.53 -17.69
CA LYS A 593 2.78 -12.17 -17.82
C LYS A 593 2.87 -13.57 -18.43
N ALA A 594 3.58 -13.71 -19.54
CA ALA A 594 3.68 -14.99 -20.24
C ALA A 594 4.43 -16.07 -19.44
N THR A 595 5.31 -15.66 -18.53
CA THR A 595 6.20 -16.57 -17.81
C THR A 595 5.70 -16.84 -16.38
N LEU A 596 5.18 -15.82 -15.69
CA LEU A 596 4.92 -15.83 -14.25
C LEU A 596 3.43 -15.75 -13.90
N THR A 597 2.52 -15.62 -14.86
CA THR A 597 1.08 -15.71 -14.59
C THR A 597 0.61 -17.13 -14.86
N HIS A 598 0.16 -17.79 -13.82
CA HIS A 598 -0.41 -19.11 -13.88
C HIS A 598 -1.92 -19.04 -13.71
N ASP A 599 -2.69 -19.91 -14.39
CA ASP A 599 -4.16 -19.94 -14.36
C ASP A 599 -4.87 -18.65 -14.77
N GLY A 600 -4.19 -17.79 -15.52
CA GLY A 600 -4.75 -16.57 -16.10
C GLY A 600 -4.75 -15.35 -15.20
N TYR A 601 -4.54 -15.49 -13.87
CA TYR A 601 -4.45 -14.38 -12.91
C TYR A 601 -3.47 -14.71 -11.80
N GLY A 602 -2.95 -13.65 -11.19
CA GLY A 602 -1.96 -13.76 -10.13
C GLY A 602 -0.55 -13.98 -10.68
N VAL A 603 0.38 -13.17 -10.23
CA VAL A 603 1.76 -13.11 -10.73
C VAL A 603 2.70 -13.72 -9.70
N ALA A 604 3.53 -14.70 -10.10
CA ALA A 604 4.58 -15.27 -9.27
C ALA A 604 5.77 -14.31 -9.13
N ARG A 605 6.66 -14.56 -8.15
CA ARG A 605 7.86 -13.75 -7.92
C ARG A 605 8.83 -13.78 -9.11
N TYR A 606 9.40 -14.94 -9.36
CA TYR A 606 10.40 -15.16 -10.41
C TYR A 606 10.44 -16.62 -10.86
N THR A 607 11.02 -16.83 -12.03
CA THR A 607 11.15 -18.17 -12.61
C THR A 607 11.98 -19.10 -11.73
N GLY A 608 11.40 -20.23 -11.36
CA GLY A 608 12.05 -21.27 -10.53
C GLY A 608 11.91 -21.02 -9.03
N ASP A 609 11.03 -20.11 -8.60
CA ASP A 609 10.72 -19.86 -7.20
C ASP A 609 10.11 -21.11 -6.55
N GLY A 610 10.81 -21.66 -5.58
CA GLY A 610 10.35 -22.82 -4.79
C GLY A 610 9.86 -22.47 -3.39
N PHE A 611 9.77 -21.20 -3.07
CA PHE A 611 9.38 -20.74 -1.75
C PHE A 611 7.95 -21.18 -1.41
N TYR A 612 7.75 -21.72 -0.22
CA TYR A 612 6.51 -22.27 0.33
C TYR A 612 6.03 -23.63 -0.19
N TYR A 613 6.50 -24.18 -1.31
CA TYR A 613 6.00 -25.48 -1.76
C TYR A 613 6.29 -26.65 -0.81
N ASN A 614 7.40 -26.59 -0.09
CA ASN A 614 7.78 -27.59 0.90
C ASN A 614 7.64 -27.08 2.34
N SER A 615 6.92 -25.98 2.54
CA SER A 615 6.71 -25.40 3.86
C SER A 615 5.62 -26.16 4.62
N PRO A 616 5.83 -26.53 5.90
CA PRO A 616 4.78 -27.09 6.74
C PRO A 616 3.61 -26.10 6.96
N TYR A 617 3.78 -24.86 6.54
CA TYR A 617 2.78 -23.79 6.60
C TYR A 617 1.95 -23.65 5.33
N SER A 618 2.24 -24.44 4.29
CA SER A 618 1.39 -24.49 3.09
C SER A 618 -0.01 -24.99 3.47
N PRO A 619 -1.10 -24.37 2.94
CA PRO A 619 -2.47 -24.81 3.23
C PRO A 619 -2.74 -26.27 2.92
N ALA A 620 -2.03 -26.80 1.93
CA ALA A 620 -2.23 -28.17 1.44
C ALA A 620 -1.16 -29.17 1.95
N GLY A 621 -0.28 -28.78 2.86
CA GLY A 621 0.80 -29.61 3.38
C GLY A 621 1.48 -30.44 2.30
N ASN A 622 2.63 -30.05 1.81
CA ASN A 622 3.37 -30.77 0.77
C ASN A 622 2.65 -30.86 -0.60
N GLU A 623 2.00 -29.77 -1.03
CA GLU A 623 1.59 -29.67 -2.44
C GLU A 623 2.79 -29.94 -3.34
N ALA A 624 2.63 -30.82 -4.32
CA ALA A 624 3.66 -31.06 -5.31
C ALA A 624 3.87 -29.74 -6.09
N GLN A 625 5.11 -29.30 -6.21
CA GLN A 625 5.47 -28.10 -6.94
C GLN A 625 5.07 -28.26 -8.41
N ALA A 626 3.96 -27.64 -8.80
CA ALA A 626 3.46 -27.64 -10.16
C ALA A 626 3.82 -26.34 -10.90
N ALA A 627 3.85 -25.22 -10.20
CA ALA A 627 4.23 -23.90 -10.68
C ALA A 627 4.61 -23.01 -9.49
N GLU A 628 5.27 -21.90 -9.75
CA GLU A 628 5.60 -20.91 -8.73
C GLU A 628 4.32 -20.35 -8.10
N PRO A 629 4.30 -20.10 -6.77
CA PRO A 629 3.13 -19.49 -6.11
C PRO A 629 2.92 -18.04 -6.58
N SER A 630 1.67 -17.63 -6.73
CA SER A 630 1.35 -16.24 -7.04
C SER A 630 1.53 -15.34 -5.82
N TRP A 631 2.03 -14.14 -6.02
CA TRP A 631 2.24 -13.15 -4.98
C TRP A 631 1.27 -11.97 -5.14
N PRO A 632 0.43 -11.70 -4.14
CA PRO A 632 -0.53 -10.60 -4.18
C PRO A 632 0.12 -9.25 -4.49
N GLN A 633 1.30 -8.98 -3.95
CA GLN A 633 2.08 -7.78 -4.23
C GLN A 633 2.43 -7.66 -5.73
N MET A 634 2.94 -8.73 -6.34
CA MET A 634 3.31 -8.72 -7.77
C MET A 634 2.09 -8.54 -8.67
N SER A 635 0.97 -9.15 -8.29
CA SER A 635 -0.30 -8.97 -8.97
C SER A 635 -0.79 -7.52 -8.90
N MET A 636 -0.57 -6.83 -7.79
CA MET A 636 -0.92 -5.41 -7.67
C MET A 636 0.03 -4.51 -8.47
N TYR A 637 1.29 -4.88 -8.68
CA TYR A 637 2.18 -4.17 -9.63
C TYR A 637 1.62 -4.24 -11.05
N LEU A 638 1.18 -5.43 -11.47
CA LEU A 638 0.52 -5.60 -12.77
C LEU A 638 -0.79 -4.80 -12.87
N ALA A 639 -1.58 -4.75 -11.79
CA ALA A 639 -2.81 -3.94 -11.74
C ALA A 639 -2.50 -2.45 -11.93
N LEU A 640 -1.49 -1.92 -11.22
CA LEU A 640 -1.05 -0.53 -11.32
C LEU A 640 -0.51 -0.21 -12.72
N TYR A 641 0.40 -1.05 -13.25
CA TYR A 641 0.90 -0.90 -14.61
C TYR A 641 -0.24 -0.86 -15.64
N SER A 642 -1.16 -1.81 -15.55
CA SER A 642 -2.31 -1.90 -16.45
C SER A 642 -3.21 -0.66 -16.35
N HIS A 643 -3.43 -0.16 -15.14
CA HIS A 643 -4.14 1.11 -14.94
C HIS A 643 -3.40 2.28 -15.60
N TYR A 644 -2.07 2.37 -15.44
CA TYR A 644 -1.26 3.46 -16.01
C TYR A 644 -1.26 3.48 -17.54
N THR A 645 -1.33 2.30 -18.17
CA THR A 645 -1.38 2.15 -19.62
C THR A 645 -2.78 2.15 -20.21
N GLY A 646 -3.83 2.27 -19.38
CA GLY A 646 -5.23 2.31 -19.78
C GLY A 646 -5.88 0.93 -19.98
N ASP A 647 -5.18 -0.17 -19.69
CA ASP A 647 -5.77 -1.53 -19.68
C ASP A 647 -6.57 -1.76 -18.40
N GLN A 648 -7.72 -1.09 -18.30
CA GLN A 648 -8.60 -1.17 -17.13
C GLN A 648 -9.18 -2.59 -16.93
N ALA A 649 -9.24 -3.39 -18.00
CA ALA A 649 -9.75 -4.75 -17.91
C ALA A 649 -8.78 -5.64 -17.11
N THR A 650 -7.50 -5.64 -17.44
CA THR A 650 -6.47 -6.37 -16.68
C THR A 650 -6.36 -5.81 -15.25
N ALA A 651 -6.38 -4.50 -15.07
CA ALA A 651 -6.35 -3.89 -13.73
C ALA A 651 -7.49 -4.40 -12.84
N LEU A 652 -8.72 -4.43 -13.35
CA LEU A 652 -9.87 -4.95 -12.61
C LEU A 652 -9.77 -6.47 -12.35
N GLN A 653 -9.23 -7.22 -13.29
CA GLN A 653 -9.02 -8.67 -13.14
C GLN A 653 -8.07 -8.98 -11.97
N GLU A 654 -6.94 -8.28 -11.87
CA GLU A 654 -5.98 -8.47 -10.79
C GLU A 654 -6.55 -8.01 -9.43
N LEU A 655 -7.29 -6.90 -9.39
CA LEU A 655 -8.00 -6.47 -8.18
C LEU A 655 -9.04 -7.50 -7.73
N THR A 656 -9.77 -8.09 -8.68
CA THR A 656 -10.77 -9.13 -8.40
C THR A 656 -10.08 -10.42 -7.95
N TRP A 657 -8.98 -10.80 -8.59
CA TRP A 657 -8.17 -11.94 -8.17
C TRP A 657 -7.70 -11.77 -6.73
N TYR A 658 -7.11 -10.63 -6.39
CA TYR A 658 -6.67 -10.33 -5.02
C TYR A 658 -7.83 -10.49 -4.03
N ALA A 659 -8.96 -9.81 -4.26
CA ALA A 659 -10.10 -9.86 -3.36
C ALA A 659 -10.65 -11.29 -3.17
N SER A 660 -10.58 -12.14 -4.20
CA SER A 660 -10.98 -13.54 -4.13
C SER A 660 -10.01 -14.43 -3.33
N ARG A 661 -8.82 -13.94 -3.07
CA ARG A 661 -7.77 -14.63 -2.31
C ARG A 661 -7.59 -14.08 -0.89
N THR A 662 -8.39 -13.09 -0.50
CA THR A 662 -8.46 -12.61 0.89
C THR A 662 -8.95 -13.72 1.82
N ALA A 663 -8.62 -13.61 3.11
CA ALA A 663 -9.22 -14.47 4.13
C ALA A 663 -10.70 -14.12 4.37
N VAL A 664 -11.36 -14.95 5.17
CA VAL A 664 -12.73 -14.72 5.65
C VAL A 664 -12.87 -13.26 6.14
N GLY A 665 -13.97 -12.62 5.78
CA GLY A 665 -14.22 -11.22 6.09
C GLY A 665 -13.39 -10.22 5.28
N TYR A 666 -12.84 -10.65 4.14
CA TYR A 666 -11.99 -9.84 3.27
C TYR A 666 -10.68 -9.37 3.92
N MET A 667 -10.12 -10.15 4.84
CA MET A 667 -8.82 -9.85 5.43
C MET A 667 -7.71 -9.98 4.41
N PRO A 668 -6.74 -9.06 4.37
CA PRO A 668 -5.62 -9.12 3.43
C PRO A 668 -4.94 -10.49 3.43
N PRO A 669 -4.57 -11.03 2.27
CA PRO A 669 -3.84 -12.28 2.19
C PRO A 669 -2.41 -12.10 2.72
N GLY A 670 -1.72 -13.22 2.93
CA GLY A 670 -0.29 -13.22 3.16
C GLY A 670 0.49 -13.05 1.86
N GLU A 671 1.80 -13.31 1.90
CA GLU A 671 2.74 -13.12 0.80
C GLU A 671 2.38 -13.89 -0.47
N ALA A 672 1.86 -15.11 -0.32
CA ALA A 672 1.71 -16.01 -1.44
C ALA A 672 0.36 -16.73 -1.47
N VAL A 673 -0.04 -17.11 -2.68
CA VAL A 673 -1.22 -17.92 -2.98
C VAL A 673 -0.76 -19.15 -3.76
N SER A 674 -1.15 -20.34 -3.29
CA SER A 674 -0.82 -21.58 -3.99
C SER A 674 -1.47 -21.63 -5.38
N ASN A 675 -0.69 -21.92 -6.40
CA ASN A 675 -1.21 -22.15 -7.76
C ASN A 675 -1.83 -23.54 -7.94
N VAL A 676 -1.73 -24.42 -6.95
CA VAL A 676 -2.35 -25.76 -6.93
C VAL A 676 -3.74 -25.69 -6.30
N SER A 677 -3.83 -25.26 -5.03
CA SER A 677 -5.08 -25.19 -4.31
C SER A 677 -5.84 -23.88 -4.51
N GLN A 678 -5.21 -22.85 -5.08
CA GLN A 678 -5.75 -21.50 -5.23
C GLN A 678 -6.09 -20.85 -3.88
N LYS A 679 -5.45 -21.28 -2.80
CA LYS A 679 -5.65 -20.78 -1.45
C LYS A 679 -4.47 -19.92 -0.99
N PRO A 680 -4.72 -18.85 -0.22
CA PRO A 680 -3.66 -18.08 0.37
C PRO A 680 -2.86 -18.93 1.38
N ILE A 681 -1.57 -18.68 1.46
CA ILE A 681 -0.69 -19.29 2.44
C ILE A 681 -0.86 -18.55 3.76
N VAL A 682 -1.32 -19.26 4.78
CA VAL A 682 -1.84 -18.62 6.01
C VAL A 682 -0.76 -18.21 7.01
N SER A 683 0.51 -18.65 6.82
CA SER A 683 1.58 -18.36 7.79
C SER A 683 1.90 -16.87 7.93
N THR A 684 1.72 -16.09 6.87
CA THR A 684 1.97 -14.64 6.83
C THR A 684 0.68 -13.80 6.85
N MET A 685 -0.50 -14.42 6.98
CA MET A 685 -1.77 -13.68 7.06
C MET A 685 -2.00 -13.13 8.48
N VAL A 686 -2.38 -11.90 8.66
CA VAL A 686 -2.63 -10.80 7.72
C VAL A 686 -1.32 -10.06 7.48
N GLU A 687 -1.06 -9.71 6.22
CA GLU A 687 0.13 -8.96 5.84
C GLU A 687 -0.27 -7.52 5.44
N PRO A 688 0.09 -6.50 6.22
CA PRO A 688 -0.31 -5.12 5.96
C PRO A 688 0.13 -4.59 4.60
N VAL A 689 1.34 -4.94 4.13
CA VAL A 689 1.89 -4.45 2.87
C VAL A 689 1.11 -4.96 1.65
N THR A 690 0.60 -6.19 1.68
CA THR A 690 -0.25 -6.70 0.59
C THR A 690 -1.58 -5.94 0.55
N GLY A 691 -2.13 -5.62 1.72
CA GLY A 691 -3.28 -4.72 1.85
C GLY A 691 -3.00 -3.31 1.31
N ALA A 692 -1.81 -2.78 1.58
CA ALA A 692 -1.38 -1.47 1.12
C ALA A 692 -1.30 -1.38 -0.41
N TRP A 693 -0.74 -2.39 -1.07
CA TRP A 693 -0.69 -2.45 -2.52
C TRP A 693 -2.09 -2.52 -3.14
N TYR A 694 -3.01 -3.28 -2.52
CA TYR A 694 -4.40 -3.29 -2.96
C TYR A 694 -5.07 -1.93 -2.81
N VAL A 695 -4.84 -1.22 -1.69
CA VAL A 695 -5.36 0.13 -1.46
C VAL A 695 -4.89 1.09 -2.55
N LEU A 696 -3.59 1.07 -2.89
CA LEU A 696 -3.02 1.91 -3.94
C LEU A 696 -3.63 1.58 -5.31
N ALA A 697 -3.67 0.30 -5.68
CA ALA A 697 -4.23 -0.12 -6.96
C ALA A 697 -5.73 0.21 -7.08
N ALA A 698 -6.49 0.05 -6.00
CA ALA A 698 -7.91 0.37 -5.95
C ALA A 698 -8.18 1.88 -6.07
N LEU A 699 -7.38 2.72 -5.40
CA LEU A 699 -7.48 4.18 -5.50
C LEU A 699 -7.15 4.68 -6.90
N GLY A 700 -6.11 4.14 -7.52
CA GLY A 700 -5.74 4.44 -8.90
C GLY A 700 -6.86 4.05 -9.86
N TYR A 701 -7.29 2.79 -9.82
CA TYR A 701 -8.32 2.26 -10.70
C TYR A 701 -9.64 3.05 -10.63
N THR A 702 -10.07 3.42 -9.42
CA THR A 702 -11.31 4.19 -9.21
C THR A 702 -11.16 5.69 -9.44
N GLY A 703 -9.95 6.17 -9.77
CA GLY A 703 -9.66 7.57 -10.02
C GLY A 703 -9.71 8.45 -8.76
N GLN A 704 -9.64 7.86 -7.57
CA GLN A 704 -9.66 8.59 -6.30
C GLN A 704 -8.31 9.22 -5.96
N ALA A 705 -7.21 8.68 -6.51
CA ALA A 705 -5.88 9.23 -6.39
C ALA A 705 -5.07 8.98 -7.67
N ASP A 706 -4.15 9.91 -7.99
CA ASP A 706 -3.13 9.67 -9.00
C ASP A 706 -1.96 8.90 -8.36
N THR A 707 -2.01 7.57 -8.46
CA THR A 707 -0.99 6.70 -7.89
C THR A 707 0.30 6.65 -8.72
N ARG A 708 0.31 7.22 -9.95
CA ARG A 708 1.53 7.37 -10.75
C ARG A 708 2.54 8.31 -10.11
N SER A 709 2.13 9.10 -9.12
CA SER A 709 2.99 9.96 -8.35
C SER A 709 4.00 9.23 -7.44
N TYR A 710 4.17 7.90 -7.59
CA TYR A 710 5.29 7.19 -7.00
C TYR A 710 6.63 7.63 -7.59
N ALA A 711 6.64 8.06 -8.84
CA ALA A 711 7.80 8.70 -9.43
C ALA A 711 7.53 10.19 -9.54
N PRO A 712 8.09 10.95 -8.68
CA PRO A 712 8.10 12.37 -8.83
C PRO A 712 9.09 12.74 -9.91
N ILE A 713 8.60 12.94 -11.08
CA ILE A 713 9.37 13.67 -12.04
C ILE A 713 8.94 15.08 -11.91
N SER A 714 9.63 15.77 -11.15
CA SER A 714 9.22 17.08 -10.84
C SER A 714 10.18 18.08 -11.40
N LYS A 715 9.76 18.70 -12.46
CA LYS A 715 10.28 20.04 -12.59
C LYS A 715 9.10 20.97 -12.73
N ALA A 716 9.08 21.96 -11.91
CA ALA A 716 8.13 23.02 -12.02
C ALA A 716 8.37 23.73 -13.35
N GLY A 717 7.32 23.88 -14.13
CA GLY A 717 7.34 24.81 -15.22
C GLY A 717 7.56 26.22 -14.68
N ALA A 718 8.31 27.00 -15.41
CA ALA A 718 8.43 28.43 -15.15
C ALA A 718 7.39 29.19 -15.95
N HIS A 719 6.69 30.14 -15.31
CA HIS A 719 5.88 31.13 -16.04
C HIS A 719 6.79 32.27 -16.54
N THR A 720 7.28 32.11 -17.74
CA THR A 720 8.15 33.12 -18.37
C THR A 720 8.02 33.09 -19.90
N ALA A 721 7.99 34.26 -20.49
CA ALA A 721 8.07 34.36 -21.95
C ALA A 721 9.49 34.12 -22.42
N LEU A 722 9.65 33.19 -23.33
CA LEU A 722 10.94 32.85 -23.92
C LEU A 722 10.97 33.23 -25.41
N THR A 723 12.14 33.61 -25.90
CA THR A 723 12.33 33.85 -27.34
C THR A 723 12.95 32.60 -27.97
N VAL A 724 12.31 32.09 -29.00
CA VAL A 724 12.82 30.94 -29.76
C VAL A 724 13.40 31.47 -31.08
N ASN A 725 14.70 31.31 -31.27
CA ASN A 725 15.45 31.80 -32.41
C ASN A 725 16.11 30.67 -33.21
N ALA A 726 16.04 30.74 -34.52
CA ALA A 726 16.64 29.79 -35.42
C ALA A 726 18.16 29.79 -35.32
N GLY A 727 18.75 28.78 -34.65
CA GLY A 727 20.17 28.47 -34.72
C GLY A 727 21.11 29.50 -34.07
N THR A 728 20.62 30.37 -33.21
CA THR A 728 21.47 31.24 -32.43
C THR A 728 21.55 30.79 -30.99
N THR A 729 22.77 30.71 -30.47
CA THR A 729 23.02 30.36 -29.06
C THR A 729 22.67 31.51 -28.09
N GLY A 730 22.23 32.67 -28.62
CA GLY A 730 22.02 33.89 -27.85
C GLY A 730 20.89 33.78 -26.81
N ASP A 731 19.92 32.88 -27.01
CA ASP A 731 18.75 32.76 -26.15
C ASP A 731 18.85 31.66 -25.10
N TRP A 732 19.86 30.79 -25.19
CA TRP A 732 20.06 29.72 -24.21
C TRP A 732 20.15 30.20 -22.76
N PRO A 733 20.76 31.35 -22.44
CA PRO A 733 20.82 31.86 -21.07
C PRO A 733 19.46 32.10 -20.43
N GLN A 734 18.41 32.43 -21.20
CA GLN A 734 17.05 32.59 -20.64
C GLN A 734 16.43 31.31 -20.10
N TRP A 735 16.92 30.16 -20.55
CA TRP A 735 16.51 28.85 -20.06
C TRP A 735 17.19 28.43 -18.75
N SER A 736 18.22 29.17 -18.30
CA SER A 736 18.98 28.81 -17.11
C SER A 736 18.15 28.73 -15.83
N ALA A 737 17.04 29.48 -15.76
CA ALA A 737 16.11 29.46 -14.64
C ALA A 737 14.93 28.48 -14.85
N VAL A 738 14.88 27.78 -15.97
CA VAL A 738 13.83 26.81 -16.27
C VAL A 738 14.32 25.42 -15.89
N PRO A 739 13.68 24.76 -14.95
CA PRO A 739 13.99 23.38 -14.59
C PRO A 739 13.88 22.46 -15.81
N TYR A 740 14.71 21.44 -15.87
CA TYR A 740 14.71 20.47 -16.97
C TYR A 740 14.52 19.05 -16.46
N TYR A 741 13.83 18.23 -17.24
CA TYR A 741 13.69 16.81 -17.05
C TYR A 741 14.91 16.11 -17.67
N VAL A 742 15.48 15.15 -16.93
CA VAL A 742 16.61 14.32 -17.43
C VAL A 742 16.04 13.01 -17.97
N SER A 743 16.25 12.75 -19.26
CA SER A 743 15.90 11.48 -19.90
C SER A 743 17.05 10.48 -19.77
N PRO A 744 16.77 9.17 -19.71
CA PRO A 744 17.81 8.16 -19.86
C PRO A 744 18.54 8.32 -21.19
N ILE A 745 19.85 8.17 -21.19
CA ILE A 745 20.65 8.16 -22.41
C ILE A 745 21.03 6.73 -22.79
N GLY A 746 21.19 6.48 -24.10
CA GLY A 746 21.50 5.15 -24.63
C GLY A 746 20.28 4.25 -24.81
N ASN A 747 19.09 4.83 -24.83
CA ASN A 747 17.82 4.14 -25.08
C ASN A 747 17.28 4.35 -26.50
N GLU A 748 17.97 5.13 -27.31
CA GLU A 748 17.63 5.34 -28.73
C GLU A 748 17.75 4.04 -29.54
N ALA A 749 16.83 3.84 -30.48
CA ALA A 749 16.76 2.60 -31.24
C ALA A 749 17.91 2.45 -32.27
N SER A 750 18.45 3.57 -32.75
CA SER A 750 19.50 3.55 -33.78
C SER A 750 20.93 3.45 -33.26
N GLY A 751 21.15 3.70 -31.98
CA GLY A 751 22.49 3.85 -31.38
C GLY A 751 23.17 5.15 -31.74
N ASP A 752 22.43 6.19 -32.19
CA ASP A 752 22.98 7.50 -32.51
C ASP A 752 22.62 8.52 -31.43
N ALA A 753 23.57 8.81 -30.55
CA ALA A 753 23.40 9.79 -29.47
C ALA A 753 22.98 11.20 -29.95
N GLY A 754 22.97 11.45 -31.25
CA GLY A 754 22.45 12.69 -31.82
C GLY A 754 20.92 12.75 -31.87
N THR A 755 20.26 11.61 -31.77
CA THR A 755 18.81 11.47 -31.67
C THR A 755 18.34 10.88 -30.34
N ASP A 756 19.24 10.81 -29.37
CA ASP A 756 18.98 10.40 -28.00
C ASP A 756 18.69 11.66 -27.14
N ILE A 757 17.52 11.71 -26.52
CA ILE A 757 17.06 12.87 -25.73
C ILE A 757 17.69 12.79 -24.33
N ARG A 758 18.47 13.78 -23.96
CA ARG A 758 19.09 13.87 -22.64
C ARG A 758 18.26 14.70 -21.67
N ASN A 759 17.89 15.90 -22.07
CA ASN A 759 17.18 16.85 -21.22
C ASN A 759 15.99 17.45 -21.95
N VAL A 760 14.91 17.68 -21.22
CA VAL A 760 13.74 18.42 -21.69
C VAL A 760 13.39 19.48 -20.65
N ALA A 761 13.34 20.75 -21.05
CA ALA A 761 12.86 21.84 -20.23
C ALA A 761 11.54 22.38 -20.79
N VAL A 762 10.59 22.68 -19.91
CA VAL A 762 9.29 23.23 -20.32
C VAL A 762 8.97 24.47 -19.51
N ALA A 763 8.54 25.52 -20.20
CA ALA A 763 8.05 26.76 -19.61
C ALA A 763 6.78 27.19 -20.30
N ASN A 764 6.00 28.10 -19.69
CA ASN A 764 4.87 28.72 -20.36
C ASN A 764 4.76 30.21 -20.01
N ASP A 765 4.13 30.99 -20.90
CA ASP A 765 3.53 32.26 -20.58
C ASP A 765 2.00 32.21 -20.76
N ASP A 766 1.34 33.35 -20.82
CA ASP A 766 -0.11 33.42 -21.00
C ASP A 766 -0.58 32.91 -22.38
N SER A 767 0.32 32.83 -23.35
CA SER A 767 0.02 32.55 -24.75
C SER A 767 0.57 31.23 -25.28
N ASN A 768 1.72 30.83 -24.77
CA ASN A 768 2.52 29.73 -25.34
C ASN A 768 3.03 28.77 -24.25
N VAL A 769 3.33 27.55 -24.70
CA VAL A 769 4.20 26.59 -24.02
C VAL A 769 5.49 26.48 -24.82
N TYR A 770 6.62 26.55 -24.12
CA TYR A 770 7.96 26.46 -24.69
C TYR A 770 8.59 25.16 -24.26
N VAL A 771 9.17 24.44 -25.21
CA VAL A 771 9.86 23.17 -24.95
C VAL A 771 11.28 23.28 -25.49
N ARG A 772 12.28 22.97 -24.65
CA ARG A 772 13.67 22.80 -25.05
C ARG A 772 14.08 21.35 -24.87
N ILE A 773 14.80 20.84 -25.84
CA ILE A 773 15.33 19.49 -25.90
C ILE A 773 16.84 19.60 -26.09
N ASP A 774 17.62 18.95 -25.22
CA ASP A 774 19.05 18.74 -25.38
C ASP A 774 19.30 17.26 -25.66
N ASN A 775 20.10 16.93 -26.65
CA ASN A 775 20.46 15.54 -26.96
C ASN A 775 21.71 15.07 -26.20
N ALA A 776 21.93 13.75 -26.20
CA ALA A 776 23.02 13.14 -25.43
C ALA A 776 24.41 13.42 -26.02
N SER A 777 24.53 13.56 -27.34
CA SER A 777 25.82 13.80 -27.99
C SER A 777 26.34 15.24 -27.89
N GLY A 778 25.45 16.20 -27.55
CA GLY A 778 25.78 17.63 -27.60
C GLY A 778 25.93 18.19 -29.04
N SER A 779 25.48 17.46 -30.05
CA SER A 779 25.38 17.88 -31.44
C SER A 779 24.31 17.11 -32.18
N LEU A 780 23.62 17.73 -33.15
CA LEU A 780 22.67 17.01 -33.99
C LEU A 780 23.41 16.25 -35.08
N PRO A 781 22.82 15.12 -35.56
CA PRO A 781 23.35 14.39 -36.69
C PRO A 781 23.52 15.29 -37.92
N ALA A 782 24.64 15.17 -38.60
CA ALA A 782 24.85 15.90 -39.84
C ALA A 782 23.78 15.45 -40.86
N TYR A 783 23.12 16.41 -41.53
CA TYR A 783 22.19 16.12 -42.58
C TYR A 783 22.84 15.25 -43.67
N GLN A 784 22.22 14.13 -43.92
CA GLN A 784 22.55 13.28 -45.08
C GLN A 784 21.24 12.98 -45.84
N ALA A 785 21.25 13.08 -47.15
CA ALA A 785 20.07 12.88 -47.99
C ALA A 785 19.41 11.51 -47.81
N ALA A 786 20.16 10.50 -47.38
CA ALA A 786 19.69 9.14 -47.13
C ALA A 786 19.52 8.82 -45.65
N SER A 787 19.73 9.75 -44.73
CA SER A 787 19.59 9.51 -43.29
C SER A 787 19.14 10.79 -42.64
N LYS A 788 17.86 11.02 -42.59
CA LYS A 788 17.24 12.22 -42.01
C LYS A 788 16.78 11.93 -40.60
N PHE A 789 16.71 12.97 -39.78
CA PHE A 789 15.98 12.90 -38.51
C PHE A 789 14.77 13.84 -38.56
N SER A 790 13.80 13.61 -37.69
CA SER A 790 12.68 14.51 -37.46
C SER A 790 12.53 14.80 -35.98
N VAL A 791 11.98 15.96 -35.67
CA VAL A 791 11.52 16.37 -34.37
C VAL A 791 10.03 16.49 -34.40
N ASP A 792 9.34 15.64 -33.66
CA ASP A 792 7.90 15.59 -33.57
C ASP A 792 7.45 15.88 -32.14
N VAL A 793 6.66 16.90 -31.92
CA VAL A 793 6.15 17.28 -30.61
C VAL A 793 4.64 17.27 -30.63
N TYR A 794 4.06 16.45 -29.78
CA TYR A 794 2.64 16.26 -29.59
C TYR A 794 2.23 16.88 -28.25
N ALA A 795 1.15 17.63 -28.20
CA ALA A 795 0.71 18.29 -26.98
C ALA A 795 -0.82 18.36 -26.85
N GLY A 796 -1.27 18.47 -25.60
CA GLY A 796 -2.67 18.61 -25.25
C GLY A 796 -3.42 17.30 -25.13
N ASP A 797 -4.65 17.38 -24.64
CA ASP A 797 -5.54 16.23 -24.44
C ASP A 797 -6.78 16.38 -25.32
N TYR A 798 -7.00 15.41 -26.17
CA TYR A 798 -8.18 15.34 -27.02
C TYR A 798 -9.12 14.24 -26.55
N SER A 799 -10.10 14.60 -25.75
CA SER A 799 -11.06 13.68 -25.15
C SER A 799 -12.04 13.01 -26.15
N GLY A 800 -11.97 13.37 -27.40
CA GLY A 800 -12.85 12.86 -28.48
C GLY A 800 -12.23 11.82 -29.40
N SER A 801 -10.95 11.44 -29.24
CA SER A 801 -10.32 10.46 -30.10
C SER A 801 -10.17 9.11 -29.39
N THR A 802 -10.78 8.09 -29.98
CA THR A 802 -10.60 6.69 -29.57
C THR A 802 -9.58 6.02 -30.49
N GLY A 803 -8.34 6.45 -30.48
CA GLY A 803 -7.31 5.75 -31.27
C GLY A 803 -6.04 6.56 -31.48
N THR A 804 -4.96 5.86 -31.75
CA THR A 804 -3.72 6.42 -32.30
C THR A 804 -4.05 7.23 -33.56
N PRO A 805 -3.52 8.44 -33.70
CA PRO A 805 -3.67 9.16 -34.97
C PRO A 805 -3.15 8.29 -36.11
N THR A 806 -4.01 7.95 -37.05
CA THR A 806 -3.68 7.03 -38.14
C THR A 806 -3.03 7.72 -39.33
N SER A 807 -2.73 9.01 -39.23
CA SER A 807 -2.02 9.73 -40.30
C SER A 807 -0.54 9.33 -40.28
N THR A 808 -0.21 8.46 -41.18
CA THR A 808 1.06 7.75 -41.23
C THR A 808 2.24 8.57 -41.73
N SER A 809 2.04 9.66 -42.44
CA SER A 809 3.16 10.42 -43.05
C SER A 809 3.73 11.53 -42.16
N ALA A 810 3.01 11.97 -41.18
CA ALA A 810 3.43 13.04 -40.25
C ALA A 810 3.97 12.54 -38.91
N LEU A 811 3.70 11.30 -38.55
CA LEU A 811 3.95 10.77 -37.22
C LEU A 811 5.25 9.94 -37.12
N HIS A 812 5.93 9.72 -38.21
CA HIS A 812 7.24 9.00 -38.26
C HIS A 812 7.32 7.72 -37.39
N GLY A 813 6.20 7.12 -37.06
CA GLY A 813 6.11 5.89 -36.31
C GLY A 813 5.97 6.06 -34.77
N ALA A 814 5.88 7.29 -34.28
CA ALA A 814 5.71 7.52 -32.83
C ALA A 814 4.38 6.93 -32.33
N ALA A 815 4.47 6.15 -31.24
CA ALA A 815 3.32 5.65 -30.50
C ALA A 815 2.96 6.65 -29.40
N LEU A 816 1.77 7.24 -29.46
CA LEU A 816 1.30 8.15 -28.43
C LEU A 816 0.61 7.38 -27.32
N SER A 817 1.05 7.57 -26.10
CA SER A 817 0.39 7.00 -24.90
C SER A 817 -0.98 7.61 -24.62
N ARG A 818 -1.23 8.82 -25.15
CA ARG A 818 -2.51 9.53 -25.06
C ARG A 818 -2.82 10.25 -26.35
N PRO A 819 -4.11 10.41 -26.74
CA PRO A 819 -4.49 11.23 -27.88
C PRO A 819 -4.04 12.67 -27.65
N ALA A 820 -3.27 13.23 -28.58
CA ALA A 820 -2.84 14.61 -28.54
C ALA A 820 -3.82 15.52 -29.28
N ALA A 821 -3.97 16.76 -28.80
CA ALA A 821 -4.80 17.77 -29.46
C ALA A 821 -4.08 18.48 -30.59
N PHE A 822 -2.77 18.58 -30.52
CA PHE A 822 -1.90 19.33 -31.41
C PHE A 822 -0.60 18.60 -31.69
N MET A 823 -0.06 18.78 -32.87
CA MET A 823 1.25 18.26 -33.28
C MET A 823 2.01 19.25 -34.16
N VAL A 824 3.32 19.36 -33.90
CA VAL A 824 4.25 20.05 -34.78
C VAL A 824 5.42 19.13 -35.13
N SER A 825 5.81 19.11 -36.40
CA SER A 825 6.88 18.24 -36.90
C SER A 825 7.77 19.00 -37.90
N ARG A 826 9.08 18.76 -37.79
CA ARG A 826 10.04 19.25 -38.78
C ARG A 826 11.13 18.22 -39.04
N THR A 827 11.45 18.03 -40.31
CA THR A 827 12.52 17.12 -40.75
C THR A 827 13.82 17.87 -41.03
N SER A 828 14.96 17.20 -40.87
CA SER A 828 16.30 17.80 -41.01
C SER A 828 16.66 18.28 -42.39
N ASP A 829 15.93 17.87 -43.45
CA ASP A 829 16.13 18.27 -44.83
C ASP A 829 15.30 19.47 -45.28
N SER A 830 14.51 20.03 -44.38
CA SER A 830 13.56 21.08 -44.69
C SER A 830 13.57 22.20 -43.66
N THR A 831 13.37 23.40 -44.14
CA THR A 831 12.97 24.55 -43.31
C THR A 831 11.47 24.63 -43.15
N ALA A 832 10.70 23.88 -43.96
CA ALA A 832 9.28 23.76 -43.79
C ALA A 832 8.96 22.82 -42.65
N TYR A 833 7.86 23.06 -41.98
CA TYR A 833 7.34 22.23 -40.88
C TYR A 833 5.85 22.01 -41.09
N ASN A 834 5.37 20.94 -40.47
CA ASN A 834 3.96 20.60 -40.47
C ASN A 834 3.40 20.81 -39.08
N HIS A 835 2.21 21.35 -38.99
CA HIS A 835 1.47 21.39 -37.76
C HIS A 835 0.00 21.05 -38.00
N PHE A 836 -0.56 20.31 -37.08
CA PHE A 836 -1.89 19.75 -37.20
C PHE A 836 -2.60 19.85 -35.82
N HIS A 837 -3.91 20.01 -35.90
CA HIS A 837 -4.78 19.80 -34.75
C HIS A 837 -5.75 18.66 -35.00
N VAL A 838 -6.35 18.10 -33.97
CA VAL A 838 -7.33 17.04 -34.09
C VAL A 838 -8.73 17.64 -34.22
N SER A 839 -9.45 17.29 -35.27
CA SER A 839 -10.86 17.65 -35.46
C SER A 839 -11.63 16.44 -35.92
N GLY A 840 -12.73 16.10 -35.22
CA GLY A 840 -13.56 14.94 -35.59
C GLY A 840 -12.82 13.60 -35.55
N GLY A 841 -11.76 13.46 -34.72
CA GLY A 841 -10.95 12.24 -34.59
C GLY A 841 -9.86 12.08 -35.65
N SER A 842 -9.63 13.09 -36.50
CA SER A 842 -8.61 13.08 -37.55
C SER A 842 -7.67 14.25 -37.42
N TRP A 843 -6.41 14.08 -37.84
CA TRP A 843 -5.47 15.17 -37.97
C TRP A 843 -5.87 16.09 -39.13
N VAL A 844 -5.96 17.38 -38.86
CA VAL A 844 -6.30 18.41 -39.87
C VAL A 844 -5.14 19.39 -39.91
N ASP A 845 -4.71 19.71 -41.12
CA ASP A 845 -3.67 20.73 -41.36
C ASP A 845 -4.13 22.07 -40.76
N ASP A 846 -3.24 22.65 -39.94
CA ASP A 846 -3.54 23.84 -39.15
C ASP A 846 -2.81 25.09 -39.66
N SER A 847 -2.61 25.16 -40.96
CA SER A 847 -1.95 26.32 -41.63
C SER A 847 -2.58 27.66 -41.30
N ALA A 848 -3.78 27.68 -40.70
CA ALA A 848 -4.46 28.90 -40.25
C ALA A 848 -3.94 29.40 -38.89
N ILE A 849 -3.25 28.60 -38.07
CA ILE A 849 -2.66 29.05 -36.80
C ILE A 849 -1.28 29.67 -37.07
N THR A 850 -1.28 30.96 -37.34
CA THR A 850 -0.04 31.71 -37.71
C THR A 850 0.91 31.92 -36.53
N SER A 851 0.52 31.58 -35.32
CA SER A 851 1.37 31.68 -34.11
C SER A 851 2.28 30.47 -33.86
N VAL A 852 2.14 29.38 -34.63
CA VAL A 852 3.04 28.24 -34.51
C VAL A 852 4.39 28.59 -35.13
N VAL A 853 5.43 28.30 -34.43
CA VAL A 853 6.83 28.49 -34.85
C VAL A 853 7.44 27.13 -35.17
N ALA A 854 8.12 27.04 -36.32
CA ALA A 854 8.86 25.84 -36.67
C ALA A 854 9.82 25.43 -35.58
N PRO A 855 9.97 24.14 -35.25
CA PRO A 855 11.03 23.66 -34.38
C PRO A 855 12.38 24.25 -34.83
N GLN A 856 13.09 24.88 -33.90
CA GLN A 856 14.38 25.49 -34.14
C GLN A 856 15.45 24.60 -33.52
N TRP A 857 16.61 24.52 -34.11
CA TRP A 857 17.71 23.74 -33.54
C TRP A 857 19.08 24.35 -33.87
N ASP A 858 20.03 24.08 -32.99
CA ASP A 858 21.45 24.39 -33.16
C ASP A 858 22.22 23.07 -33.35
N PRO A 859 22.71 22.79 -34.58
CA PRO A 859 23.44 21.56 -34.84
C PRO A 859 24.75 21.43 -34.03
N ALA A 860 25.33 22.52 -33.58
CA ALA A 860 26.60 22.52 -32.89
C ALA A 860 26.48 22.20 -31.39
N THR A 861 25.31 22.40 -30.82
CA THR A 861 25.03 22.13 -29.40
C THR A 861 24.02 21.01 -29.15
N GLY A 862 23.39 20.52 -30.22
CA GLY A 862 22.37 19.47 -30.09
C GLY A 862 21.07 19.93 -29.43
N ARG A 863 20.84 21.23 -29.36
CA ARG A 863 19.65 21.83 -28.73
C ARG A 863 18.54 22.08 -29.73
N ILE A 864 17.32 21.80 -29.31
CA ILE A 864 16.11 22.00 -30.08
C ILE A 864 15.11 22.79 -29.25
N GLU A 865 14.45 23.77 -29.86
CA GLU A 865 13.40 24.56 -29.20
C GLU A 865 12.11 24.51 -30.00
N VAL A 866 10.98 24.39 -29.30
CA VAL A 866 9.64 24.31 -29.86
C VAL A 866 8.69 25.24 -29.11
N VAL A 867 7.83 25.92 -29.85
CA VAL A 867 6.75 26.75 -29.30
C VAL A 867 5.39 26.15 -29.67
N ILE A 868 4.54 26.00 -28.68
CA ILE A 868 3.21 25.45 -28.81
C ILE A 868 2.21 26.51 -28.32
N PRO A 869 1.34 27.06 -29.18
CA PRO A 869 0.30 28.00 -28.74
C PRO A 869 -0.67 27.33 -27.75
N ARG A 870 -0.94 27.96 -26.61
CA ARG A 870 -1.91 27.45 -25.63
C ARG A 870 -3.31 27.27 -26.23
N SER A 871 -3.65 28.07 -27.21
CA SER A 871 -4.91 27.95 -27.96
C SER A 871 -5.06 26.66 -28.77
N ALA A 872 -3.94 25.98 -29.04
CA ALA A 872 -3.93 24.72 -29.78
C ALA A 872 -4.09 23.47 -28.88
N LEU A 873 -4.01 23.63 -27.55
CA LEU A 873 -3.94 22.50 -26.60
C LEU A 873 -5.29 21.87 -26.26
N THR A 874 -6.38 22.60 -26.46
CA THR A 874 -7.76 22.15 -26.17
C THR A 874 -8.73 22.87 -27.10
N SER A 875 -10.03 22.58 -27.04
CA SER A 875 -11.08 23.33 -27.74
C SER A 875 -11.23 24.80 -27.29
N GLY A 876 -10.40 25.28 -26.40
CA GLY A 876 -10.21 26.64 -25.90
C GLY A 876 -8.82 26.75 -25.30
N ALA A 877 -8.33 27.97 -25.03
CA ALA A 877 -7.03 28.16 -24.40
C ALA A 877 -6.98 27.40 -23.06
N ALA A 878 -5.99 26.53 -22.89
CA ALA A 878 -5.81 25.81 -21.64
C ALA A 878 -5.57 26.80 -20.49
N ALA A 879 -6.31 26.65 -19.39
CA ALA A 879 -6.24 27.52 -18.23
C ALA A 879 -4.98 27.23 -17.39
N ASP A 880 -4.54 28.23 -16.63
CA ASP A 880 -3.51 28.04 -15.62
C ASP A 880 -3.94 26.97 -14.62
N GLY A 881 -2.99 26.14 -14.20
CA GLY A 881 -3.24 24.99 -13.36
C GLY A 881 -3.67 23.73 -14.11
N SER A 882 -4.01 23.81 -15.40
CA SER A 882 -4.29 22.62 -16.22
C SER A 882 -3.02 21.83 -16.50
N THR A 883 -3.15 20.50 -16.53
CA THR A 883 -2.06 19.61 -16.90
C THR A 883 -2.15 19.31 -18.39
N VAL A 884 -1.04 19.52 -19.09
CA VAL A 884 -0.91 19.30 -20.53
C VAL A 884 0.03 18.11 -20.76
N PRO A 885 -0.41 17.02 -21.37
CA PRO A 885 0.50 15.97 -21.83
C PRO A 885 1.32 16.51 -23.03
N ILE A 886 2.60 16.21 -23.01
CA ILE A 886 3.55 16.55 -24.08
C ILE A 886 4.36 15.30 -24.39
N THR A 887 4.33 14.88 -25.64
CA THR A 887 5.19 13.79 -26.12
C THR A 887 6.15 14.35 -27.14
N ILE A 888 7.42 14.09 -26.95
CA ILE A 888 8.51 14.49 -27.85
C ILE A 888 9.06 13.22 -28.45
N ALA A 889 9.14 13.15 -29.77
CA ALA A 889 9.78 12.05 -30.46
C ALA A 889 10.88 12.59 -31.39
N LEU A 890 12.05 12.00 -31.28
CA LEU A 890 13.10 12.11 -32.29
C LEU A 890 13.02 10.85 -33.15
N ALA A 891 12.82 11.01 -34.43
CA ALA A 891 12.70 9.89 -35.36
C ALA A 891 13.81 9.92 -36.42
N ARG A 892 14.17 8.76 -36.93
CA ARG A 892 15.15 8.62 -38.01
C ARG A 892 14.56 7.93 -39.22
N GLN A 893 15.05 8.34 -40.38
CA GLN A 893 14.79 7.66 -41.62
C GLN A 893 15.86 6.60 -41.88
N ASN A 894 15.44 5.37 -42.10
CA ASN A 894 16.35 4.30 -42.50
C ASN A 894 16.99 4.61 -43.84
N PRO A 895 18.33 4.65 -43.97
CA PRO A 895 18.99 5.07 -45.21
C PRO A 895 18.81 4.13 -46.41
N THR A 896 18.39 2.89 -46.15
CA THR A 896 18.20 1.88 -47.20
C THR A 896 16.74 1.77 -47.62
N THR A 897 15.82 1.69 -46.65
CA THR A 897 14.40 1.48 -46.93
C THR A 897 13.64 2.79 -47.09
N LEU A 898 14.22 3.90 -46.65
CA LEU A 898 13.60 5.23 -46.51
C LEU A 898 12.36 5.25 -45.60
N ALA A 899 12.16 4.19 -44.82
CA ALA A 899 11.12 4.15 -43.80
C ALA A 899 11.53 4.99 -42.60
N TRP A 900 10.57 5.68 -42.02
CA TRP A 900 10.73 6.37 -40.75
C TRP A 900 10.44 5.44 -39.60
N SER A 901 11.19 5.58 -38.53
CA SER A 901 10.95 4.95 -37.23
C SER A 901 11.28 5.94 -36.11
N GLU A 902 10.54 5.86 -35.06
CA GLU A 902 10.87 6.49 -33.78
C GLU A 902 12.25 5.99 -33.32
N ASP A 903 13.09 6.90 -32.88
CA ASP A 903 14.43 6.59 -32.36
C ASP A 903 14.49 6.77 -30.85
N ASP A 904 14.00 7.89 -30.34
CA ASP A 904 13.80 8.12 -28.91
C ASP A 904 12.55 8.95 -28.63
N THR A 905 11.87 8.67 -27.51
CA THR A 905 10.63 9.35 -27.15
C THR A 905 10.59 9.65 -25.66
N VAL A 906 10.18 10.88 -25.34
CA VAL A 906 9.91 11.34 -23.98
C VAL A 906 8.48 11.83 -23.88
N SER A 907 7.72 11.29 -22.94
CA SER A 907 6.37 11.73 -22.61
C SER A 907 6.32 12.44 -21.26
N LEU A 908 5.78 13.62 -21.22
CA LEU A 908 5.69 14.49 -20.06
C LEU A 908 4.24 14.89 -19.79
N ARG A 909 3.95 15.23 -18.55
CA ARG A 909 2.71 15.91 -18.14
C ARG A 909 3.11 17.24 -17.52
N TYR A 910 2.88 18.32 -18.23
CA TYR A 910 3.26 19.65 -17.82
C TYR A 910 2.06 20.41 -17.23
N ARG A 911 2.20 20.94 -16.04
CA ARG A 911 1.17 21.78 -15.42
C ARG A 911 1.43 23.24 -15.76
N LEU A 912 0.49 23.88 -16.45
CA LEU A 912 0.57 25.29 -16.79
C LEU A 912 0.61 26.14 -15.51
N THR A 913 1.61 27.01 -15.45
CA THR A 913 1.82 27.94 -14.34
C THR A 913 1.28 29.32 -14.67
N GLY A 914 0.60 29.96 -13.72
CA GLY A 914 0.13 31.33 -13.84
C GLY A 914 1.20 32.33 -13.42
N SER A 915 1.07 33.57 -13.87
CA SER A 915 1.94 34.69 -13.49
C SER A 915 2.00 34.88 -11.98
N GLY A 916 3.19 34.92 -11.40
CA GLY A 916 3.39 35.11 -9.96
C GLY A 916 3.08 33.89 -9.10
N THR A 917 2.77 32.75 -9.68
CA THR A 917 2.63 31.49 -8.95
C THR A 917 4.01 30.93 -8.58
N ALA A 918 4.17 30.48 -7.35
CA ALA A 918 5.35 29.70 -6.98
C ALA A 918 5.44 28.44 -7.85
N PRO A 919 6.64 27.95 -8.18
CA PRO A 919 6.80 26.71 -8.91
C PRO A 919 6.01 25.58 -8.25
N VAL A 920 5.16 24.90 -9.02
CA VAL A 920 4.43 23.73 -8.53
C VAL A 920 5.25 22.52 -8.90
N TYR A 921 5.91 21.95 -7.91
CA TYR A 921 6.61 20.69 -8.05
C TYR A 921 5.56 19.59 -8.11
N GLY A 922 5.43 18.94 -9.21
CA GLY A 922 4.43 17.95 -9.44
C GLY A 922 4.88 16.89 -10.41
N ASN A 923 4.21 15.78 -10.34
CA ASN A 923 4.42 14.67 -11.24
C ASN A 923 4.20 15.11 -12.70
N VAL A 924 5.22 15.02 -13.52
CA VAL A 924 5.23 15.46 -14.92
C VAL A 924 5.40 14.29 -15.89
N ARG A 925 5.29 13.04 -15.45
CA ARG A 925 5.51 11.87 -16.30
C ARG A 925 4.26 11.10 -16.66
#